data_bf5c4627d87befdec10c46c399d347dc
#
_entry.id   bf5c4627d87befdec10c46c399d347dc
#
_cell.length_a   1.000
_cell.length_b   1.000
_cell.length_c   1.000
_cell.angle_alpha   90.00
_cell.angle_beta   90.00
_cell.angle_gamma   90.00
#
_symmetry.space_group_name_H-M   'P 1'
#
loop_
_entity.id
_entity.type
_entity.pdbx_description
1 polymer ?
#
loop_
_entity_poly.entity_id
_entity_poly.type
_entity_poly.pdbx_seq_one_letter_code
_entity_poly.pdbx_strand_id
1 'polypeptide(L)'
;MISNNLFTSKAWIPPVAAFFLGVTSISAQNSRPEKDSLHEKEIDEVVVVAYGKAKRNSYTGSVATISSDKINNRPVTNITKALEGQVPGLQAVSSSGQPGDTASIRIRGIGSVSASSSPLFVVDGMPFDGNINSISPNDIESISVLKDATASSLYGSRGANGVIIVTTKSGKKGDARVNFNISQGFSSRAVKDYEQVNTDQYFQLYWEALRNGYKSSQISSQQAAQMATDNLINSLGINPYGSNYAKPVGTDGKLLPGATALWNDNWKDILQRVASRNQIDLDFSGGSEKSNYFFSLGYLDDKGIAIGSGFKKYSTRLKINSEVKKWLNVGANLAYTNSLQEAPPSSDSRTDNIINAARVIPSFYPYYERNADGSYKLDAIGNYIYDFGKYRPTNALQNENAAATLPLDKNENREDNFSGKGFAEFTFLPELKFKTSFSVDLVNYNGHYYTNPLLGQGTEIGGSVTKTNSRTLSYTTSNILTYDKKFGQHHINLLGGQEFYHYEYQTISGNRSQFSLPYYYEPDAAALLGGFSGNSDKLGLLSFLGKAEYDYQNKYFVSGSVRADGSSRFSPENRWGTFWSVGGSWKASNEDFIKELNFFNQLTLRASYGGQGNDKLSNYYAYQSLYAFYNNLGEGGTVASKLPTPDLKWETNLNLNVGLEFAILKNRIRGNVEYFQRQSKDLLFNMPLAPSLGFTGFQANIGELKNTGFEFSLFTTPVKTKDFEWNVDLNVSTLKNEITKLPKGSIVSGTKLLQVGGSIYDFFIPEWAGVDPTNGKPLWKTITTDANGNTLEGTTSEYAKATKTLQGSSLPKVMGGLTTSLTYKNFDFSTLITFSIGGKILDNDYTMIMHNGSSAGRSWSSEMLNRWTPENPYTDVPALSTTTNNWTSTSSRFLYSGTYARVKNVSLGYTLPTDYFEKIGLKKFRVYVQAENLLTFYKHKGMDPEQTLDGTTYYRYPAMRTITFGLQATL
;
A
#
# COMPACT_ATOMS: atom_id res chain seq x y z
N MET A 1 20.28 10.53 -42.57
CA MET A 1 20.09 9.15 -43.03
C MET A 1 19.92 8.27 -41.80
N ILE A 2 18.71 8.11 -41.29
CA ILE A 2 18.35 7.03 -40.37
C ILE A 2 16.95 6.66 -40.79
N SER A 3 16.81 5.45 -41.29
CA SER A 3 15.58 4.90 -41.88
C SER A 3 14.51 4.64 -40.86
N ASN A 4 13.30 5.03 -41.27
CA ASN A 4 12.01 4.65 -40.67
C ASN A 4 11.88 3.14 -40.43
N ASN A 5 11.49 2.74 -39.20
CA ASN A 5 10.68 1.57 -38.99
C ASN A 5 9.65 1.87 -37.93
N LEU A 6 8.50 2.33 -38.40
CA LEU A 6 7.28 2.46 -37.65
C LEU A 6 6.48 1.14 -37.73
N PHE A 7 6.15 0.61 -36.58
CA PHE A 7 5.00 -0.24 -36.29
C PHE A 7 4.63 -1.38 -37.24
N THR A 8 5.21 -2.54 -37.03
CA THR A 8 4.47 -3.80 -37.18
C THR A 8 4.61 -4.60 -35.88
N SER A 9 3.52 -4.74 -35.16
CA SER A 9 3.38 -5.64 -34.03
C SER A 9 3.46 -7.09 -34.48
N LYS A 10 4.67 -7.64 -34.62
CA LYS A 10 4.86 -9.08 -34.63
C LYS A 10 5.06 -9.53 -33.19
N ALA A 11 4.07 -10.24 -32.67
CA ALA A 11 4.16 -10.99 -31.44
C ALA A 11 5.42 -11.88 -31.50
N TRP A 12 6.42 -11.51 -30.73
CA TRP A 12 7.57 -12.35 -30.47
C TRP A 12 7.13 -13.44 -29.49
N ILE A 13 6.86 -14.62 -30.01
CA ILE A 13 6.86 -15.85 -29.21
C ILE A 13 8.33 -16.16 -29.00
N PRO A 14 8.87 -16.11 -27.77
CA PRO A 14 10.24 -16.55 -27.56
C PRO A 14 10.31 -18.07 -27.84
N PRO A 15 11.42 -18.57 -28.42
CA PRO A 15 11.60 -19.98 -28.70
C PRO A 15 11.88 -20.75 -27.40
N VAL A 16 10.84 -21.04 -26.60
CA VAL A 16 10.92 -21.93 -25.43
C VAL A 16 10.82 -23.41 -25.83
N ALA A 17 10.53 -23.71 -27.09
CA ALA A 17 10.35 -25.09 -27.56
C ALA A 17 11.67 -25.87 -27.79
N ALA A 18 12.84 -25.28 -27.71
CA ALA A 18 14.12 -25.91 -28.06
C ALA A 18 14.94 -26.44 -26.85
N PHE A 19 14.47 -26.31 -25.59
CA PHE A 19 15.25 -26.73 -24.42
C PHE A 19 14.84 -28.08 -23.81
N PHE A 20 13.91 -28.79 -24.44
CA PHE A 20 13.37 -30.06 -23.90
C PHE A 20 13.98 -31.38 -24.48
N LEU A 21 15.06 -31.30 -25.24
CA LEU A 21 15.66 -32.49 -25.85
C LEU A 21 17.12 -32.71 -25.40
N GLY A 22 17.34 -32.87 -24.11
CA GLY A 22 18.71 -33.12 -23.63
C GLY A 22 18.82 -33.66 -22.21
N VAL A 23 17.90 -34.48 -21.72
CA VAL A 23 18.12 -35.21 -20.46
C VAL A 23 18.07 -36.70 -20.71
N THR A 24 19.24 -37.28 -20.86
CA THR A 24 19.43 -38.74 -20.94
C THR A 24 19.25 -39.37 -19.56
N SER A 25 18.37 -40.33 -19.52
CA SER A 25 18.14 -41.43 -18.60
C SER A 25 19.12 -41.63 -17.42
N ILE A 26 18.64 -41.41 -16.22
CA ILE A 26 19.11 -42.04 -14.99
C ILE A 26 18.03 -43.04 -14.56
N SER A 27 18.35 -44.29 -14.60
CA SER A 27 17.46 -45.42 -14.19
C SER A 27 17.24 -45.37 -12.68
N ALA A 28 15.99 -45.17 -12.24
CA ALA A 28 15.59 -45.35 -10.87
C ALA A 28 14.88 -46.71 -10.68
N GLN A 29 15.29 -47.48 -9.71
CA GLN A 29 14.69 -48.70 -9.27
C GLN A 29 13.28 -48.47 -8.71
N ASN A 30 12.30 -49.22 -9.19
CA ASN A 30 10.93 -49.27 -8.74
C ASN A 30 10.82 -49.85 -7.32
N SER A 31 10.31 -49.04 -6.37
CA SER A 31 9.64 -49.55 -5.16
C SER A 31 8.16 -49.15 -5.20
N ARG A 32 7.26 -50.14 -5.21
CA ARG A 32 5.81 -49.92 -5.12
C ARG A 32 5.47 -49.30 -3.76
N PRO A 33 4.60 -48.27 -3.69
CA PRO A 33 4.08 -47.81 -2.42
C PRO A 33 2.97 -48.71 -1.93
N GLU A 34 3.12 -49.26 -0.72
CA GLU A 34 2.04 -49.87 0.06
C GLU A 34 0.93 -48.85 0.34
N LYS A 35 -0.31 -49.32 0.18
CA LYS A 35 -1.52 -48.57 0.60
C LYS A 35 -1.55 -48.47 2.13
N ASP A 36 -1.14 -47.36 2.64
CA ASP A 36 -1.33 -47.07 4.05
C ASP A 36 -2.77 -46.55 4.30
N SER A 37 -3.45 -47.24 5.20
CA SER A 37 -4.78 -46.87 5.70
C SER A 37 -4.73 -45.52 6.37
N LEU A 38 -5.55 -44.60 5.88
CA LEU A 38 -5.72 -43.26 6.42
C LEU A 38 -6.25 -43.30 7.86
N HIS A 39 -5.33 -43.41 8.84
CA HIS A 39 -5.56 -42.79 10.14
C HIS A 39 -5.33 -41.30 9.97
N GLU A 40 -6.38 -40.48 10.10
CA GLU A 40 -6.26 -39.02 10.25
C GLU A 40 -5.40 -38.74 11.50
N LYS A 41 -4.08 -38.64 11.34
CA LYS A 41 -3.24 -37.99 12.31
C LYS A 41 -3.67 -36.52 12.34
N GLU A 42 -4.19 -36.08 13.47
CA GLU A 42 -4.26 -34.64 13.77
C GLU A 42 -2.89 -34.04 13.46
N ILE A 43 -2.78 -33.35 12.34
CA ILE A 43 -1.59 -32.57 12.04
C ILE A 43 -1.69 -31.34 12.94
N ASP A 44 -1.00 -31.40 14.09
CA ASP A 44 -0.82 -30.22 14.95
C ASP A 44 -0.24 -29.09 14.09
N GLU A 45 -1.04 -28.06 13.81
CA GLU A 45 -0.60 -26.90 13.05
C GLU A 45 0.56 -26.25 13.81
N VAL A 46 1.76 -26.28 13.23
CA VAL A 46 2.96 -25.67 13.79
C VAL A 46 3.02 -24.22 13.35
N VAL A 47 3.00 -23.30 14.30
CA VAL A 47 3.18 -21.87 14.06
C VAL A 47 4.63 -21.48 14.33
N VAL A 48 5.17 -20.62 13.44
CA VAL A 48 6.49 -20.02 13.67
C VAL A 48 6.28 -18.84 14.58
N VAL A 49 7.00 -18.84 15.68
CA VAL A 49 6.98 -17.80 16.70
C VAL A 49 8.41 -17.27 16.92
N ALA A 50 8.57 -16.24 17.74
CA ALA A 50 9.86 -15.66 18.01
C ALA A 50 10.89 -16.73 18.44
N TYR A 51 11.98 -16.82 17.67
CA TYR A 51 13.15 -17.70 17.90
C TYR A 51 12.85 -19.20 17.92
N GLY A 52 11.62 -19.65 17.53
CA GLY A 52 11.26 -21.07 17.56
C GLY A 52 10.02 -21.43 16.79
N LYS A 53 9.59 -22.69 16.98
CA LYS A 53 8.32 -23.23 16.47
C LYS A 53 7.49 -23.66 17.68
N ALA A 54 6.21 -23.35 17.68
CA ALA A 54 5.27 -23.82 18.70
C ALA A 54 4.08 -24.54 18.04
N LYS A 55 3.48 -25.46 18.78
CA LYS A 55 2.19 -26.00 18.37
C LYS A 55 1.13 -24.93 18.61
N ARG A 56 0.28 -24.65 17.62
CA ARG A 56 -0.79 -23.66 17.74
C ARG A 56 -1.64 -23.88 18.98
N ASN A 57 -1.97 -25.14 19.26
CA ASN A 57 -2.85 -25.56 20.37
C ASN A 57 -2.24 -25.35 21.75
N SER A 58 -0.92 -25.16 21.89
CA SER A 58 -0.22 -24.92 23.16
C SER A 58 0.28 -23.50 23.31
N TYR A 59 0.10 -22.67 22.30
CA TYR A 59 0.61 -21.31 22.29
C TYR A 59 -0.35 -20.34 22.98
N THR A 60 0.14 -19.54 23.92
CA THR A 60 -0.66 -18.62 24.74
C THR A 60 -0.99 -17.31 24.02
N GLY A 61 -0.26 -16.96 22.96
CA GLY A 61 -0.43 -15.71 22.20
C GLY A 61 -1.40 -15.83 21.01
N SER A 62 -1.81 -14.66 20.50
CA SER A 62 -2.67 -14.54 19.30
C SER A 62 -1.82 -14.55 18.02
N VAL A 63 -1.96 -15.61 17.22
CA VAL A 63 -1.26 -15.79 15.93
C VAL A 63 -2.25 -16.18 14.84
N ALA A 64 -2.13 -15.53 13.67
CA ALA A 64 -2.83 -15.95 12.46
C ALA A 64 -1.80 -16.37 11.40
N THR A 65 -2.04 -17.50 10.74
CA THR A 65 -1.15 -18.04 9.71
C THR A 65 -1.82 -18.09 8.34
N ILE A 66 -1.10 -17.68 7.31
CA ILE A 66 -1.49 -17.74 5.91
C ILE A 66 -0.54 -18.71 5.22
N SER A 67 -1.10 -19.74 4.57
CA SER A 67 -0.31 -20.74 3.83
C SER A 67 0.11 -20.25 2.44
N SER A 68 1.11 -20.89 1.86
CA SER A 68 1.59 -20.65 0.50
C SER A 68 0.47 -20.71 -0.54
N ASP A 69 -0.49 -21.64 -0.40
CA ASP A 69 -1.59 -21.79 -1.36
C ASP A 69 -2.47 -20.54 -1.44
N LYS A 70 -2.78 -19.92 -0.27
CA LYS A 70 -3.54 -18.67 -0.23
C LYS A 70 -2.78 -17.48 -0.84
N ILE A 71 -1.45 -17.51 -0.76
CA ILE A 71 -0.57 -16.47 -1.33
C ILE A 71 -0.44 -16.65 -2.84
N ASN A 72 -0.16 -17.87 -3.31
CA ASN A 72 0.12 -18.17 -4.71
C ASN A 72 -1.13 -18.14 -5.61
N ASN A 73 -2.32 -18.23 -5.03
CA ASN A 73 -3.59 -18.09 -5.76
C ASN A 73 -3.92 -16.63 -6.12
N ARG A 74 -3.00 -15.69 -5.90
CA ARG A 74 -3.16 -14.26 -6.24
C ARG A 74 -2.02 -13.77 -7.12
N PRO A 75 -2.31 -13.07 -8.24
CA PRO A 75 -1.27 -12.51 -9.13
C PRO A 75 -0.71 -11.19 -8.57
N VAL A 76 -0.19 -11.23 -7.33
CA VAL A 76 0.35 -10.03 -6.64
C VAL A 76 1.85 -9.89 -6.88
N THR A 77 2.32 -8.65 -6.91
CA THR A 77 3.73 -8.32 -7.11
C THR A 77 4.56 -8.49 -5.85
N ASN A 78 3.92 -8.37 -4.66
CA ASN A 78 4.58 -8.45 -3.37
C ASN A 78 3.67 -9.01 -2.27
N ILE A 79 4.28 -9.39 -1.16
CA ILE A 79 3.61 -10.05 -0.04
C ILE A 79 2.64 -9.15 0.72
N THR A 80 2.84 -7.82 0.73
CA THR A 80 1.96 -6.93 1.49
C THR A 80 0.55 -6.90 0.90
N LYS A 81 0.44 -6.96 -0.43
CA LYS A 81 -0.84 -7.09 -1.13
C LYS A 81 -1.48 -8.46 -0.91
N ALA A 82 -0.68 -9.52 -0.73
CA ALA A 82 -1.21 -10.87 -0.44
C ALA A 82 -1.91 -10.95 0.93
N LEU A 83 -1.59 -10.07 1.87
CA LEU A 83 -2.18 -10.06 3.23
C LEU A 83 -3.58 -9.44 3.31
N GLU A 84 -4.01 -8.69 2.28
CA GLU A 84 -5.29 -7.99 2.27
C GLU A 84 -6.47 -8.95 2.45
N GLY A 85 -7.31 -8.68 3.48
CA GLY A 85 -8.51 -9.46 3.77
C GLY A 85 -8.28 -10.89 4.26
N GLN A 86 -7.03 -11.30 4.58
CA GLN A 86 -6.72 -12.67 4.98
C GLN A 86 -6.67 -12.86 6.51
N VAL A 87 -6.42 -11.81 7.27
CA VAL A 87 -6.19 -11.88 8.72
C VAL A 87 -7.05 -10.86 9.44
N PRO A 88 -7.84 -11.26 10.44
CA PRO A 88 -8.60 -10.30 11.26
C PRO A 88 -7.65 -9.45 12.10
N GLY A 89 -7.98 -8.16 12.22
CA GLY A 89 -7.15 -7.17 12.92
C GLY A 89 -5.95 -6.66 12.12
N LEU A 90 -5.68 -7.20 10.94
CA LEU A 90 -4.69 -6.69 10.02
C LEU A 90 -5.38 -5.86 8.92
N GLN A 91 -5.03 -4.59 8.86
CA GLN A 91 -5.45 -3.68 7.80
C GLN A 91 -4.28 -3.49 6.83
N ALA A 92 -4.42 -4.03 5.63
CA ALA A 92 -3.52 -3.76 4.51
C ALA A 92 -4.30 -2.94 3.49
N VAL A 93 -3.78 -1.79 3.09
CA VAL A 93 -4.43 -0.85 2.18
C VAL A 93 -3.51 -0.56 1.01
N SER A 94 -3.93 -0.97 -0.18
CA SER A 94 -3.26 -0.65 -1.44
C SER A 94 -3.82 0.65 -2.01
N SER A 95 -3.34 1.78 -1.52
CA SER A 95 -3.79 3.10 -1.97
C SER A 95 -3.28 3.51 -3.36
N SER A 96 -2.36 2.74 -3.93
CA SER A 96 -1.79 2.94 -5.27
C SER A 96 -1.79 1.63 -6.05
N GLY A 97 -2.20 1.71 -7.33
CA GLY A 97 -2.09 0.61 -8.30
C GLY A 97 -0.74 0.57 -9.04
N GLN A 98 0.16 1.50 -8.77
CA GLN A 98 1.50 1.56 -9.41
C GLN A 98 2.22 0.22 -9.25
N PRO A 99 2.71 -0.40 -10.33
CA PRO A 99 3.53 -1.59 -10.23
C PRO A 99 4.76 -1.37 -9.35
N GLY A 100 5.03 -2.32 -8.44
CA GLY A 100 6.11 -2.22 -7.46
C GLY A 100 5.73 -1.53 -6.13
N ASP A 101 4.60 -0.81 -6.04
CA ASP A 101 4.16 -0.19 -4.79
C ASP A 101 3.66 -1.24 -3.78
N THR A 102 3.95 -0.97 -2.50
CA THR A 102 3.56 -1.82 -1.37
C THR A 102 2.24 -1.36 -0.75
N ALA A 103 1.50 -2.30 -0.15
CA ALA A 103 0.36 -1.94 0.70
C ALA A 103 0.84 -1.42 2.06
N SER A 104 0.16 -0.40 2.57
CA SER A 104 0.36 0.07 3.94
C SER A 104 -0.30 -0.90 4.92
N ILE A 105 0.47 -1.43 5.88
CA ILE A 105 -0.02 -2.41 6.84
C ILE A 105 -0.12 -1.81 8.23
N ARG A 106 -1.24 -2.09 8.91
CA ARG A 106 -1.47 -1.80 10.33
C ARG A 106 -2.05 -3.02 11.02
N ILE A 107 -1.63 -3.29 12.24
CA ILE A 107 -2.16 -4.36 13.07
C ILE A 107 -2.84 -3.74 14.28
N ARG A 108 -4.16 -4.02 14.46
CA ARG A 108 -4.98 -3.52 15.57
C ARG A 108 -4.95 -1.99 15.70
N GLY A 109 -5.01 -1.31 14.55
CA GLY A 109 -5.09 0.15 14.46
C GLY A 109 -3.74 0.86 14.50
N ILE A 110 -3.78 2.14 14.85
CA ILE A 110 -2.63 3.05 14.80
C ILE A 110 -2.02 3.13 16.19
N GLY A 111 -0.72 2.93 16.28
CA GLY A 111 0.00 2.86 17.54
C GLY A 111 0.63 4.16 18.00
N SER A 112 0.87 5.12 17.09
CA SER A 112 1.52 6.40 17.39
C SER A 112 1.01 7.51 16.46
N VAL A 113 1.13 8.75 16.92
CA VAL A 113 0.80 9.95 16.13
C VAL A 113 1.99 10.36 15.27
N SER A 114 3.20 10.36 15.82
CA SER A 114 4.41 10.86 15.13
C SER A 114 5.45 9.77 14.87
N ALA A 115 5.47 8.69 15.65
CA ALA A 115 6.34 7.55 15.39
C ALA A 115 5.69 6.56 14.40
N SER A 116 6.51 5.70 13.79
CA SER A 116 6.01 4.70 12.85
C SER A 116 5.05 3.71 13.51
N SER A 117 3.92 3.45 12.86
CA SER A 117 2.94 2.42 13.23
C SER A 117 3.02 1.16 12.34
N SER A 118 4.09 0.99 11.55
CA SER A 118 4.30 -0.18 10.71
C SER A 118 4.77 -1.39 11.51
N PRO A 119 4.28 -2.61 11.21
CA PRO A 119 4.75 -3.82 11.87
C PRO A 119 6.21 -4.12 11.53
N LEU A 120 6.85 -4.97 12.32
CA LEU A 120 8.15 -5.54 12.01
C LEU A 120 7.98 -6.71 11.05
N PHE A 121 8.77 -6.75 9.99
CA PHE A 121 8.95 -7.97 9.19
C PHE A 121 10.11 -8.80 9.74
N VAL A 122 9.87 -10.10 9.82
CA VAL A 122 10.86 -11.10 10.24
C VAL A 122 10.92 -12.17 9.16
N VAL A 123 12.08 -12.39 8.56
CA VAL A 123 12.25 -13.41 7.51
C VAL A 123 13.10 -14.55 8.07
N ASP A 124 12.54 -15.76 8.05
CA ASP A 124 13.20 -16.97 8.61
C ASP A 124 13.80 -16.78 10.02
N GLY A 125 13.02 -16.06 10.86
CA GLY A 125 13.32 -15.84 12.30
C GLY A 125 14.29 -14.72 12.62
N MET A 126 14.72 -13.90 11.65
CA MET A 126 15.54 -12.69 11.88
C MET A 126 14.81 -11.44 11.40
N PRO A 127 14.92 -10.31 12.13
CA PRO A 127 14.42 -9.03 11.65
C PRO A 127 14.95 -8.70 10.26
N PHE A 128 14.08 -8.15 9.41
CA PHE A 128 14.35 -7.85 8.01
C PHE A 128 14.13 -6.36 7.73
N ASP A 129 15.16 -5.68 7.27
CA ASP A 129 15.16 -4.26 6.92
C ASP A 129 15.39 -4.03 5.41
N GLY A 130 15.48 -5.10 4.63
CA GLY A 130 15.48 -5.05 3.17
C GLY A 130 14.15 -4.56 2.61
N ASN A 131 14.13 -4.23 1.33
CA ASN A 131 12.88 -3.89 0.66
C ASN A 131 11.97 -5.13 0.60
N ILE A 132 10.74 -5.02 1.12
CA ILE A 132 9.79 -6.13 1.17
C ILE A 132 9.41 -6.65 -0.22
N ASN A 133 9.56 -5.83 -1.28
CA ASN A 133 9.38 -6.24 -2.67
C ASN A 133 10.46 -7.22 -3.15
N SER A 134 11.60 -7.32 -2.44
CA SER A 134 12.66 -8.27 -2.78
C SER A 134 12.26 -9.72 -2.52
N ILE A 135 11.24 -9.96 -1.68
CA ILE A 135 10.77 -11.31 -1.39
C ILE A 135 9.75 -11.72 -2.46
N SER A 136 10.06 -12.78 -3.21
CA SER A 136 9.09 -13.36 -4.15
C SER A 136 7.95 -14.06 -3.38
N PRO A 137 6.66 -13.77 -3.68
CA PRO A 137 5.55 -14.52 -3.11
C PRO A 137 5.67 -16.04 -3.32
N ASN A 138 6.25 -16.47 -4.44
CA ASN A 138 6.45 -17.89 -4.76
C ASN A 138 7.52 -18.57 -3.91
N ASP A 139 8.40 -17.82 -3.23
CA ASP A 139 9.39 -18.37 -2.29
C ASP A 139 8.82 -18.62 -0.89
N ILE A 140 7.58 -18.22 -0.62
CA ILE A 140 7.00 -18.24 0.72
C ILE A 140 6.31 -19.57 1.00
N GLU A 141 6.63 -20.17 2.15
CA GLU A 141 5.93 -21.35 2.71
C GLU A 141 4.72 -20.91 3.54
N SER A 142 4.90 -19.90 4.39
CA SER A 142 3.84 -19.35 5.24
C SER A 142 4.15 -17.96 5.74
N ILE A 143 3.09 -17.23 6.12
CA ILE A 143 3.21 -15.94 6.83
C ILE A 143 2.44 -16.07 8.13
N SER A 144 3.10 -15.78 9.27
CA SER A 144 2.48 -15.73 10.59
C SER A 144 2.43 -14.30 11.08
N VAL A 145 1.24 -13.85 11.51
CA VAL A 145 1.01 -12.50 12.02
C VAL A 145 0.84 -12.57 13.54
N LEU A 146 1.79 -12.00 14.26
CA LEU A 146 1.78 -11.91 15.74
C LEU A 146 1.10 -10.61 16.14
N LYS A 147 -0.02 -10.69 16.85
CA LYS A 147 -0.90 -9.53 17.08
C LYS A 147 -0.92 -9.03 18.53
N ASP A 148 -0.49 -9.84 19.50
CA ASP A 148 -0.51 -9.50 20.92
C ASP A 148 0.89 -9.44 21.56
N ALA A 149 0.95 -9.00 22.82
CA ALA A 149 2.23 -8.81 23.51
C ALA A 149 2.97 -10.14 23.72
N THR A 150 2.28 -11.23 24.09
CA THR A 150 2.92 -12.53 24.36
C THR A 150 3.60 -13.09 23.11
N ALA A 151 2.96 -12.87 21.95
CA ALA A 151 3.50 -13.32 20.67
C ALA A 151 4.69 -12.46 20.19
N SER A 152 4.67 -11.15 20.43
CA SER A 152 5.61 -10.18 19.84
C SER A 152 6.64 -9.60 20.81
N SER A 153 6.50 -9.81 22.13
CA SER A 153 7.40 -9.23 23.16
C SER A 153 8.88 -9.60 23.01
N LEU A 154 9.18 -10.80 22.52
CA LEU A 154 10.55 -11.23 22.28
C LEU A 154 11.26 -10.42 21.17
N TYR A 155 10.52 -9.71 20.31
CA TYR A 155 11.05 -8.76 19.33
C TYR A 155 11.18 -7.34 19.90
N GLY A 156 10.81 -7.16 21.18
CA GLY A 156 11.01 -5.93 21.95
C GLY A 156 10.40 -4.71 21.31
N SER A 157 11.15 -3.63 21.32
CA SER A 157 10.79 -2.33 20.76
C SER A 157 10.44 -2.38 19.26
N ARG A 158 11.06 -3.24 18.52
CA ARG A 158 10.77 -3.39 17.09
C ARG A 158 9.41 -4.05 16.83
N GLY A 159 8.90 -4.86 17.79
CA GLY A 159 7.62 -5.58 17.71
C GLY A 159 6.39 -4.82 18.20
N ALA A 160 6.51 -3.58 18.66
CA ALA A 160 5.43 -2.79 19.27
C ALA A 160 4.17 -2.64 18.42
N ASN A 161 4.30 -2.64 17.11
CA ASN A 161 3.19 -2.52 16.15
C ASN A 161 2.74 -3.88 15.59
N GLY A 162 3.15 -4.99 16.26
CA GLY A 162 2.96 -6.35 15.78
C GLY A 162 4.11 -6.81 14.89
N VAL A 163 4.13 -8.11 14.61
CA VAL A 163 5.21 -8.76 13.84
C VAL A 163 4.62 -9.63 12.75
N ILE A 164 5.17 -9.54 11.56
CA ILE A 164 4.85 -10.39 10.40
C ILE A 164 6.06 -11.29 10.13
N ILE A 165 5.91 -12.57 10.45
CA ILE A 165 6.96 -13.57 10.22
C ILE A 165 6.71 -14.22 8.86
N VAL A 166 7.68 -14.07 7.97
CA VAL A 166 7.71 -14.71 6.66
C VAL A 166 8.64 -15.91 6.75
N THR A 167 8.08 -17.09 6.53
CA THR A 167 8.85 -18.33 6.42
C THR A 167 9.01 -18.69 4.95
N THR A 168 10.27 -18.78 4.50
CA THR A 168 10.54 -19.14 3.10
C THR A 168 10.59 -20.65 2.94
N LYS A 169 10.28 -21.13 1.73
CA LYS A 169 10.34 -22.55 1.36
C LYS A 169 11.71 -23.14 1.69
N SER A 170 11.72 -24.44 1.98
CA SER A 170 12.93 -25.21 2.21
C SER A 170 12.77 -26.60 1.55
N GLY A 171 13.87 -27.24 1.28
CA GLY A 171 13.85 -28.62 0.80
C GLY A 171 13.25 -29.55 1.84
N LYS A 172 12.58 -30.60 1.37
CA LYS A 172 12.05 -31.71 2.19
C LYS A 172 12.83 -32.97 1.88
N LYS A 173 12.90 -33.90 2.86
CA LYS A 173 13.46 -35.24 2.63
C LYS A 173 12.73 -35.91 1.46
N GLY A 174 13.47 -36.48 0.53
CA GLY A 174 12.97 -37.19 -0.63
C GLY A 174 13.63 -36.71 -1.93
N ASP A 175 13.07 -37.18 -3.04
CA ASP A 175 13.57 -36.87 -4.38
C ASP A 175 13.59 -35.38 -4.66
N ALA A 176 14.55 -34.99 -5.48
CA ALA A 176 14.61 -33.62 -5.99
C ALA A 176 13.33 -33.26 -6.77
N ARG A 177 12.82 -32.07 -6.55
CA ARG A 177 11.64 -31.54 -7.27
C ARG A 177 12.03 -30.28 -7.98
N VAL A 178 11.53 -30.13 -9.19
CA VAL A 178 11.63 -28.93 -9.99
C VAL A 178 10.21 -28.41 -10.20
N ASN A 179 9.93 -27.20 -9.73
CA ASN A 179 8.67 -26.51 -9.97
C ASN A 179 8.90 -25.39 -10.96
N PHE A 180 8.04 -25.32 -11.94
CA PHE A 180 8.01 -24.27 -12.94
C PHE A 180 6.64 -23.61 -12.96
N ASN A 181 6.60 -22.29 -12.92
CA ASN A 181 5.39 -21.49 -13.01
C ASN A 181 5.61 -20.38 -14.02
N ILE A 182 4.75 -20.29 -15.03
CA ILE A 182 4.72 -19.20 -15.99
C ILE A 182 3.32 -18.62 -16.04
N SER A 183 3.23 -17.29 -16.05
CA SER A 183 1.95 -16.62 -16.19
C SER A 183 2.04 -15.35 -17.01
N GLN A 184 0.98 -15.07 -17.76
CA GLN A 184 0.79 -13.85 -18.51
C GLN A 184 -0.53 -13.21 -18.10
N GLY A 185 -0.50 -11.92 -17.79
CA GLY A 185 -1.66 -11.14 -17.38
C GLY A 185 -1.86 -9.89 -18.22
N PHE A 186 -3.09 -9.40 -18.19
CA PHE A 186 -3.50 -8.14 -18.80
C PHE A 186 -4.17 -7.29 -17.72
N SER A 187 -3.71 -6.05 -17.59
CA SER A 187 -4.17 -5.12 -16.57
C SER A 187 -4.93 -3.96 -17.19
N SER A 188 -6.03 -3.60 -16.58
CA SER A 188 -6.84 -2.42 -16.91
C SER A 188 -7.26 -1.72 -15.62
N ARG A 189 -7.89 -0.55 -15.71
CA ARG A 189 -8.36 0.18 -14.53
C ARG A 189 -9.46 -0.61 -13.79
N ALA A 190 -9.34 -0.79 -12.48
CA ALA A 190 -10.30 -1.55 -11.68
C ALA A 190 -11.61 -0.78 -11.41
N VAL A 191 -11.51 0.53 -11.15
CA VAL A 191 -12.64 1.42 -10.88
C VAL A 191 -12.71 2.46 -11.99
N LYS A 192 -13.88 2.63 -12.61
CA LYS A 192 -14.10 3.67 -13.64
C LYS A 192 -13.77 5.05 -13.07
N ASP A 193 -13.22 5.92 -13.90
CA ASP A 193 -12.99 7.32 -13.55
C ASP A 193 -14.29 8.12 -13.54
N TYR A 194 -14.23 9.36 -13.03
CA TYR A 194 -15.38 10.26 -13.05
C TYR A 194 -15.89 10.48 -14.47
N GLU A 195 -17.21 10.54 -14.60
CA GLU A 195 -17.83 10.93 -15.84
C GLU A 195 -17.67 12.43 -16.05
N GLN A 196 -17.35 12.82 -17.26
CA GLN A 196 -17.10 14.20 -17.65
C GLN A 196 -18.08 14.64 -18.73
N VAL A 197 -18.32 15.94 -18.82
CA VAL A 197 -19.10 16.52 -19.91
C VAL A 197 -18.35 16.36 -21.23
N ASN A 198 -19.09 16.22 -22.33
CA ASN A 198 -18.53 16.23 -23.67
C ASN A 198 -18.20 17.66 -24.14
N THR A 199 -17.58 17.80 -25.31
CA THR A 199 -17.19 19.08 -25.90
C THR A 199 -18.37 20.05 -26.01
N ASP A 200 -19.50 19.59 -26.55
CA ASP A 200 -20.68 20.43 -26.78
C ASP A 200 -21.30 20.92 -25.49
N GLN A 201 -21.43 20.05 -24.51
CA GLN A 201 -21.89 20.39 -23.18
C GLN A 201 -20.93 21.38 -22.49
N TYR A 202 -19.60 21.18 -22.64
CA TYR A 202 -18.61 22.07 -22.06
C TYR A 202 -18.74 23.49 -22.60
N PHE A 203 -18.85 23.65 -23.91
CA PHE A 203 -18.94 24.97 -24.55
C PHE A 203 -20.21 25.71 -24.13
N GLN A 204 -21.35 25.02 -24.02
CA GLN A 204 -22.60 25.62 -23.55
C GLN A 204 -22.53 26.03 -22.08
N LEU A 205 -21.99 25.17 -21.22
CA LEU A 205 -21.81 25.45 -19.79
C LEU A 205 -20.80 26.60 -19.56
N TYR A 206 -19.70 26.63 -20.32
CA TYR A 206 -18.71 27.69 -20.18
C TYR A 206 -19.21 29.04 -20.70
N TRP A 207 -20.00 29.03 -21.76
CA TRP A 207 -20.73 30.21 -22.19
C TRP A 207 -21.64 30.74 -21.08
N GLU A 208 -22.39 29.87 -20.41
CA GLU A 208 -23.22 30.26 -19.26
C GLU A 208 -22.38 30.85 -18.13
N ALA A 209 -21.24 30.25 -17.80
CA ALA A 209 -20.31 30.75 -16.79
C ALA A 209 -19.79 32.15 -17.14
N LEU A 210 -19.43 32.40 -18.40
CA LEU A 210 -19.02 33.72 -18.91
C LEU A 210 -20.16 34.73 -18.81
N ARG A 211 -21.38 34.40 -19.29
CA ARG A 211 -22.55 35.24 -19.19
C ARG A 211 -22.83 35.68 -17.75
N ASN A 212 -22.83 34.72 -16.85
CA ASN A 212 -23.09 35.00 -15.43
C ASN A 212 -21.95 35.79 -14.78
N GLY A 213 -20.70 35.57 -15.21
CA GLY A 213 -19.54 36.34 -14.75
C GLY A 213 -19.52 37.79 -15.23
N TYR A 214 -20.06 38.07 -16.44
CA TYR A 214 -20.19 39.44 -16.98
C TYR A 214 -21.40 40.20 -16.43
N LYS A 215 -22.40 39.50 -15.93
CA LYS A 215 -23.63 40.12 -15.42
C LYS A 215 -23.34 40.99 -14.21
N SER A 216 -23.71 42.26 -14.29
CA SER A 216 -23.56 43.22 -13.21
C SER A 216 -24.73 44.24 -13.24
N SER A 217 -24.76 45.17 -12.29
CA SER A 217 -25.75 46.27 -12.28
C SER A 217 -25.63 47.21 -13.48
N GLN A 218 -24.48 47.22 -14.16
CA GLN A 218 -24.17 48.09 -15.30
C GLN A 218 -24.29 47.35 -16.66
N ILE A 219 -24.35 46.02 -16.66
CA ILE A 219 -24.39 45.17 -17.87
C ILE A 219 -25.69 44.36 -17.87
N SER A 220 -26.51 44.62 -18.86
CA SER A 220 -27.80 43.87 -19.05
C SER A 220 -27.55 42.42 -19.36
N SER A 221 -28.54 41.58 -19.12
CA SER A 221 -28.46 40.14 -19.44
C SER A 221 -28.21 39.90 -20.93
N GLN A 222 -28.74 40.71 -21.81
CA GLN A 222 -28.52 40.62 -23.26
C GLN A 222 -27.09 41.01 -23.64
N GLN A 223 -26.54 42.07 -23.06
CA GLN A 223 -25.13 42.44 -23.24
C GLN A 223 -24.19 41.37 -22.73
N ALA A 224 -24.45 40.82 -21.54
CA ALA A 224 -23.65 39.74 -20.98
C ALA A 224 -23.69 38.51 -21.85
N ALA A 225 -24.85 38.17 -22.46
CA ALA A 225 -24.96 37.03 -23.38
C ALA A 225 -24.15 37.27 -24.67
N GLN A 226 -24.20 38.50 -25.22
CA GLN A 226 -23.40 38.88 -26.38
C GLN A 226 -21.90 38.78 -26.07
N MET A 227 -21.47 39.33 -24.94
CA MET A 227 -20.07 39.27 -24.48
C MET A 227 -19.61 37.81 -24.29
N ALA A 228 -20.45 36.92 -23.75
CA ALA A 228 -20.14 35.51 -23.59
C ALA A 228 -19.94 34.81 -24.94
N THR A 229 -20.81 35.09 -25.92
CA THR A 229 -20.69 34.53 -27.29
C THR A 229 -19.39 35.04 -27.96
N ASP A 230 -19.07 36.32 -27.81
CA ASP A 230 -17.93 36.96 -28.47
C ASP A 230 -16.58 36.50 -27.86
N ASN A 231 -16.55 36.22 -26.56
CA ASN A 231 -15.31 35.89 -25.84
C ASN A 231 -15.10 34.39 -25.58
N LEU A 232 -16.06 33.52 -25.90
CA LEU A 232 -15.99 32.08 -25.60
C LEU A 232 -14.71 31.44 -26.13
N ILE A 233 -14.42 31.62 -27.43
CA ILE A 233 -13.26 31.03 -28.06
C ILE A 233 -11.94 31.62 -27.51
N ASN A 234 -11.89 32.95 -27.33
CA ASN A 234 -10.71 33.60 -26.77
C ASN A 234 -10.41 33.13 -25.34
N SER A 235 -11.45 32.91 -24.54
CA SER A 235 -11.31 32.40 -23.16
C SER A 235 -10.81 30.95 -23.08
N LEU A 236 -11.12 30.14 -24.08
CA LEU A 236 -10.70 28.71 -24.16
C LEU A 236 -9.44 28.52 -25.01
N GLY A 237 -9.06 29.52 -25.83
CA GLY A 237 -7.86 29.50 -26.67
C GLY A 237 -7.94 28.54 -27.86
N ILE A 238 -9.10 27.91 -28.13
CA ILE A 238 -9.27 26.94 -29.22
C ILE A 238 -10.72 26.88 -29.70
N ASN A 239 -10.91 26.65 -31.01
CA ASN A 239 -12.21 26.40 -31.62
C ASN A 239 -12.30 25.02 -32.30
N PRO A 240 -12.85 23.99 -31.65
CA PRO A 240 -12.96 22.66 -32.22
C PRO A 240 -14.02 22.57 -33.33
N TYR A 241 -14.84 23.58 -33.56
CA TYR A 241 -15.91 23.56 -34.57
C TYR A 241 -15.47 24.13 -35.93
N GLY A 242 -14.22 24.53 -36.04
CA GLY A 242 -13.64 25.05 -37.28
C GLY A 242 -14.02 26.48 -37.59
N SER A 243 -13.49 26.99 -38.72
CA SER A 243 -13.67 28.39 -39.15
C SER A 243 -15.11 28.75 -39.52
N ASN A 244 -15.91 27.78 -39.97
CA ASN A 244 -17.31 28.00 -40.34
C ASN A 244 -18.19 28.39 -39.14
N TYR A 245 -17.75 28.04 -37.94
CA TYR A 245 -18.44 28.35 -36.69
C TYR A 245 -17.48 29.18 -35.77
N ALA A 246 -17.10 30.35 -36.22
CA ALA A 246 -16.22 31.23 -35.42
C ALA A 246 -16.80 31.58 -34.05
N LYS A 247 -18.10 31.54 -33.89
CA LYS A 247 -18.85 31.66 -32.64
C LYS A 247 -19.84 30.50 -32.56
N PRO A 248 -19.42 29.33 -32.05
CA PRO A 248 -20.21 28.10 -32.13
C PRO A 248 -21.46 28.10 -31.23
N VAL A 249 -21.48 28.96 -30.17
CA VAL A 249 -22.61 29.10 -29.25
C VAL A 249 -23.28 30.46 -29.46
N GLY A 250 -24.59 30.45 -29.69
CA GLY A 250 -25.41 31.64 -29.88
C GLY A 250 -25.61 32.43 -28.57
N THR A 251 -26.26 33.59 -28.69
CA THR A 251 -26.59 34.43 -27.52
C THR A 251 -27.70 33.83 -26.64
N ASP A 252 -28.32 32.75 -27.08
CA ASP A 252 -29.27 31.90 -26.32
C ASP A 252 -28.55 30.80 -25.51
N GLY A 253 -27.22 30.70 -25.64
CA GLY A 253 -26.39 29.69 -24.94
C GLY A 253 -26.44 28.28 -25.57
N LYS A 254 -27.03 28.14 -26.75
CA LYS A 254 -27.08 26.88 -27.46
C LYS A 254 -26.08 26.85 -28.60
N LEU A 255 -25.60 25.64 -28.91
CA LEU A 255 -24.82 25.44 -30.14
C LEU A 255 -25.62 25.85 -31.37
N LEU A 256 -24.97 26.51 -32.32
CA LEU A 256 -25.58 26.84 -33.61
C LEU A 256 -25.94 25.57 -34.37
N PRO A 257 -27.06 25.57 -35.16
CA PRO A 257 -27.46 24.40 -35.96
C PRO A 257 -26.31 23.95 -36.88
N GLY A 258 -25.98 22.66 -36.84
CA GLY A 258 -24.91 22.06 -37.64
C GLY A 258 -23.50 22.21 -37.08
N ALA A 259 -23.29 22.93 -35.98
CA ALA A 259 -22.01 22.99 -35.33
C ALA A 259 -21.67 21.62 -34.71
N THR A 260 -20.61 20.99 -35.20
CA THR A 260 -20.14 19.69 -34.76
C THR A 260 -18.63 19.79 -34.54
N ALA A 261 -18.13 19.30 -33.41
CA ALA A 261 -16.70 19.29 -33.11
C ALA A 261 -15.93 18.40 -34.12
N LEU A 262 -14.90 18.95 -34.75
CA LEU A 262 -14.06 18.29 -35.77
C LEU A 262 -13.10 17.26 -35.16
N TRP A 263 -12.85 17.35 -33.85
CA TRP A 263 -12.05 16.39 -33.08
C TRP A 263 -12.54 16.31 -31.64
N ASN A 264 -12.18 15.20 -30.99
CA ASN A 264 -12.53 14.91 -29.59
C ASN A 264 -11.53 13.91 -29.02
N ASP A 265 -10.35 14.42 -28.63
CA ASP A 265 -9.23 13.58 -28.19
C ASP A 265 -9.41 13.17 -26.71
N ASN A 266 -9.61 11.89 -26.45
CA ASN A 266 -9.79 11.39 -25.09
C ASN A 266 -8.44 11.22 -24.38
N TRP A 267 -8.03 12.18 -23.55
CA TRP A 267 -6.78 12.15 -22.80
C TRP A 267 -6.62 10.94 -21.87
N LYS A 268 -7.72 10.35 -21.39
CA LYS A 268 -7.65 9.11 -20.59
C LYS A 268 -7.18 7.94 -21.42
N ASP A 269 -7.66 7.81 -22.66
CA ASP A 269 -7.25 6.72 -23.56
C ASP A 269 -5.84 6.94 -24.13
N ILE A 270 -5.41 8.21 -24.29
CA ILE A 270 -4.06 8.57 -24.74
C ILE A 270 -3.02 8.25 -23.65
N LEU A 271 -3.33 8.58 -22.39
CA LEU A 271 -2.39 8.46 -21.27
C LEU A 271 -2.46 7.10 -20.56
N GLN A 272 -3.43 6.25 -20.90
CA GLN A 272 -3.61 4.93 -20.31
C GLN A 272 -3.66 3.84 -21.37
N ARG A 273 -3.30 2.63 -20.99
CA ARG A 273 -3.26 1.46 -21.87
C ARG A 273 -3.77 0.21 -21.17
N VAL A 274 -4.11 -0.82 -21.92
CA VAL A 274 -4.14 -2.18 -21.40
C VAL A 274 -2.68 -2.62 -21.24
N ALA A 275 -2.29 -2.95 -20.02
CA ALA A 275 -0.92 -3.26 -19.68
C ALA A 275 -0.69 -4.77 -19.58
N SER A 276 0.51 -5.24 -19.89
CA SER A 276 0.90 -6.65 -19.80
C SER A 276 1.69 -6.93 -18.53
N ARG A 277 1.49 -8.14 -18.00
CA ARG A 277 2.24 -8.69 -16.87
C ARG A 277 2.76 -10.08 -17.25
N ASN A 278 4.06 -10.30 -17.13
CA ASN A 278 4.71 -11.57 -17.40
C ASN A 278 5.48 -12.01 -16.17
N GLN A 279 5.32 -13.25 -15.76
CA GLN A 279 6.02 -13.81 -14.61
C GLN A 279 6.49 -15.23 -14.93
N ILE A 280 7.74 -15.51 -14.55
CA ILE A 280 8.37 -16.83 -14.69
C ILE A 280 9.07 -17.13 -13.37
N ASP A 281 8.73 -18.25 -12.75
CA ASP A 281 9.38 -18.73 -11.53
C ASP A 281 9.83 -20.18 -11.73
N LEU A 282 11.02 -20.46 -11.27
CA LEU A 282 11.63 -21.78 -11.28
C LEU A 282 12.20 -22.06 -9.89
N ASP A 283 11.85 -23.18 -9.28
CA ASP A 283 12.45 -23.62 -8.03
C ASP A 283 12.90 -25.09 -8.06
N PHE A 284 13.99 -25.34 -7.34
CA PHE A 284 14.60 -26.64 -7.14
C PHE A 284 14.64 -26.90 -5.65
N SER A 285 14.14 -28.05 -5.22
CA SER A 285 14.16 -28.41 -3.81
C SER A 285 14.38 -29.91 -3.63
N GLY A 286 15.08 -30.27 -2.58
CA GLY A 286 15.34 -31.65 -2.25
C GLY A 286 16.06 -31.82 -0.92
N GLY A 287 16.31 -33.05 -0.52
CA GLY A 287 17.06 -33.27 0.70
C GLY A 287 17.19 -34.72 1.10
N SER A 288 18.20 -34.96 1.92
CA SER A 288 18.43 -36.22 2.61
C SER A 288 17.90 -36.17 4.05
N GLU A 289 18.23 -37.15 4.87
CA GLU A 289 17.93 -37.13 6.30
C GLU A 289 18.69 -36.02 7.06
N LYS A 290 19.89 -35.69 6.57
CA LYS A 290 20.81 -34.75 7.26
C LYS A 290 20.88 -33.37 6.62
N SER A 291 20.49 -33.23 5.36
CA SER A 291 20.65 -31.95 4.63
C SER A 291 19.49 -31.71 3.70
N ASN A 292 19.05 -30.48 3.60
CA ASN A 292 18.06 -30.05 2.62
C ASN A 292 18.48 -28.75 1.96
N TYR A 293 18.00 -28.54 0.73
CA TYR A 293 18.28 -27.38 -0.06
C TYR A 293 17.03 -26.91 -0.81
N PHE A 294 16.96 -25.59 -1.01
CA PHE A 294 16.01 -24.91 -1.87
C PHE A 294 16.75 -23.85 -2.66
N PHE A 295 16.53 -23.78 -3.96
CA PHE A 295 17.06 -22.77 -4.85
C PHE A 295 15.93 -22.26 -5.75
N SER A 296 15.80 -20.95 -5.91
CA SER A 296 14.80 -20.36 -6.80
C SER A 296 15.38 -19.26 -7.69
N LEU A 297 14.75 -19.11 -8.86
CA LEU A 297 14.92 -18.05 -9.82
C LEU A 297 13.57 -17.46 -10.17
N GLY A 298 13.44 -16.15 -10.16
CA GLY A 298 12.20 -15.45 -10.50
C GLY A 298 12.44 -14.28 -11.45
N TYR A 299 11.54 -14.12 -12.42
CA TYR A 299 11.44 -12.99 -13.31
C TYR A 299 10.02 -12.44 -13.30
N LEU A 300 9.88 -11.12 -13.17
CA LEU A 300 8.62 -10.40 -13.27
C LEU A 300 8.82 -9.15 -14.14
N ASP A 301 7.95 -8.95 -15.13
CA ASP A 301 7.79 -7.71 -15.89
C ASP A 301 6.31 -7.31 -15.82
N ASP A 302 6.00 -6.33 -14.98
CA ASP A 302 4.65 -5.85 -14.69
C ASP A 302 4.53 -4.41 -15.20
N LYS A 303 3.96 -4.23 -16.39
CA LYS A 303 3.70 -2.91 -16.95
C LYS A 303 2.47 -2.29 -16.30
N GLY A 304 2.51 -0.98 -16.10
CA GLY A 304 1.37 -0.24 -15.57
C GLY A 304 0.42 0.25 -16.67
N ILE A 305 -0.82 0.54 -16.26
CA ILE A 305 -1.86 1.07 -17.16
C ILE A 305 -1.60 2.51 -17.57
N ALA A 306 -0.92 3.32 -16.75
CA ALA A 306 -0.44 4.63 -17.16
C ALA A 306 0.83 4.46 -18.02
N ILE A 307 0.94 5.20 -19.13
CA ILE A 307 2.15 5.16 -19.96
C ILE A 307 3.37 5.60 -19.14
N GLY A 308 4.56 5.07 -19.45
CA GLY A 308 5.79 5.34 -18.68
C GLY A 308 5.84 4.69 -17.29
N SER A 309 4.91 3.79 -16.95
CA SER A 309 4.92 3.07 -15.68
C SER A 309 5.19 1.58 -15.84
N GLY A 310 5.97 1.01 -14.93
CA GLY A 310 6.32 -0.41 -14.94
C GLY A 310 7.16 -0.84 -13.75
N PHE A 311 7.30 -2.16 -13.57
CA PHE A 311 8.15 -2.76 -12.56
C PHE A 311 8.74 -4.06 -13.10
N LYS A 312 10.07 -4.13 -13.17
CA LYS A 312 10.81 -5.34 -13.53
C LYS A 312 11.57 -5.85 -12.32
N LYS A 313 11.61 -7.16 -12.15
CA LYS A 313 12.31 -7.79 -11.03
C LYS A 313 12.95 -9.09 -11.46
N TYR A 314 14.22 -9.26 -11.08
CA TYR A 314 14.95 -10.51 -11.12
C TYR A 314 15.26 -10.90 -9.68
N SER A 315 14.98 -12.13 -9.30
CA SER A 315 15.21 -12.60 -7.94
C SER A 315 15.84 -13.99 -7.93
N THR A 316 16.73 -14.23 -6.96
CA THR A 316 17.28 -15.55 -6.70
C THR A 316 17.37 -15.78 -5.19
N ARG A 317 17.19 -17.02 -4.76
CA ARG A 317 17.31 -17.44 -3.37
C ARG A 317 17.97 -18.81 -3.29
N LEU A 318 18.87 -18.94 -2.33
CA LEU A 318 19.48 -20.22 -1.96
C LEU A 318 19.32 -20.43 -0.46
N LYS A 319 18.71 -21.56 -0.07
CA LYS A 319 18.57 -21.96 1.33
C LYS A 319 19.07 -23.37 1.53
N ILE A 320 19.99 -23.54 2.48
CA ILE A 320 20.61 -24.81 2.81
C ILE A 320 20.55 -24.98 4.32
N ASN A 321 20.15 -26.17 4.79
CA ASN A 321 20.28 -26.58 6.20
C ASN A 321 20.93 -27.95 6.24
N SER A 322 21.85 -28.16 7.20
CA SER A 322 22.60 -29.41 7.32
C SER A 322 22.91 -29.75 8.78
N GLU A 323 22.54 -30.96 9.19
CA GLU A 323 23.02 -31.59 10.40
C GLU A 323 24.44 -32.13 10.14
N VAL A 324 25.46 -31.30 10.39
CA VAL A 324 26.87 -31.65 10.16
C VAL A 324 27.31 -32.73 11.12
N LYS A 325 26.85 -32.65 12.37
CA LYS A 325 27.02 -33.64 13.44
C LYS A 325 25.73 -33.69 14.25
N LYS A 326 25.48 -34.75 15.01
CA LYS A 326 24.31 -34.86 15.91
C LYS A 326 24.18 -33.69 16.91
N TRP A 327 25.29 -33.03 17.20
CA TRP A 327 25.37 -31.91 18.11
C TRP A 327 25.50 -30.54 17.39
N LEU A 328 25.64 -30.52 16.04
CA LEU A 328 25.84 -29.30 15.25
C LEU A 328 24.95 -29.30 14.02
N ASN A 329 24.01 -28.34 14.00
CA ASN A 329 23.20 -28.01 12.85
C ASN A 329 23.58 -26.63 12.32
N VAL A 330 23.83 -26.49 11.04
CA VAL A 330 24.15 -25.22 10.38
C VAL A 330 23.20 -24.94 9.23
N GLY A 331 22.96 -23.66 8.97
CA GLY A 331 22.17 -23.28 7.83
C GLY A 331 22.53 -21.91 7.28
N ALA A 332 22.24 -21.72 6.00
CA ALA A 332 22.39 -20.47 5.29
C ALA A 332 21.15 -20.20 4.43
N ASN A 333 20.77 -18.91 4.33
CA ASN A 333 19.74 -18.41 3.43
C ASN A 333 20.28 -17.14 2.79
N LEU A 334 20.49 -17.17 1.48
CA LEU A 334 21.00 -16.06 0.70
C LEU A 334 19.95 -15.68 -0.34
N ALA A 335 19.66 -14.40 -0.48
CA ALA A 335 18.77 -13.90 -1.51
C ALA A 335 19.36 -12.65 -2.14
N TYR A 336 19.17 -12.53 -3.44
CA TYR A 336 19.51 -11.33 -4.20
C TYR A 336 18.36 -10.96 -5.11
N THR A 337 18.05 -9.68 -5.19
CA THR A 337 17.02 -9.15 -6.07
C THR A 337 17.49 -7.86 -6.70
N ASN A 338 17.39 -7.78 -8.02
CA ASN A 338 17.51 -6.54 -8.77
C ASN A 338 16.12 -6.14 -9.26
N SER A 339 15.73 -4.90 -9.04
CA SER A 339 14.46 -4.36 -9.51
C SER A 339 14.63 -2.99 -10.16
N LEU A 340 13.77 -2.71 -11.14
CA LEU A 340 13.62 -1.43 -11.81
C LEU A 340 12.15 -1.04 -11.77
N GLN A 341 11.86 0.09 -11.15
CA GLN A 341 10.54 0.72 -11.18
C GLN A 341 10.60 1.97 -12.06
N GLU A 342 9.74 2.02 -13.08
CA GLU A 342 9.42 3.22 -13.84
C GLU A 342 8.15 3.81 -13.23
N ALA A 343 8.22 5.03 -12.70
CA ALA A 343 7.13 5.61 -11.91
C ALA A 343 6.94 7.08 -12.29
N PRO A 344 6.11 7.38 -13.31
CA PRO A 344 5.78 8.76 -13.64
C PRO A 344 5.19 9.47 -12.42
N PRO A 345 5.37 10.80 -12.28
CA PRO A 345 4.84 11.55 -11.16
C PRO A 345 3.36 11.29 -10.92
N SER A 346 2.99 10.99 -9.68
CA SER A 346 1.62 10.76 -9.22
C SER A 346 1.48 11.23 -7.77
N SER A 347 0.27 11.24 -7.22
CA SER A 347 -0.04 11.64 -5.85
C SER A 347 0.10 13.14 -5.54
N ASP A 348 0.00 14.00 -6.54
CA ASP A 348 -0.10 15.45 -6.40
C ASP A 348 -0.80 16.08 -7.62
N SER A 349 -1.10 17.37 -7.55
CA SER A 349 -1.76 18.13 -8.63
C SER A 349 -0.76 18.77 -9.62
N ARG A 350 0.48 18.27 -9.68
CA ARG A 350 1.51 18.79 -10.57
C ARG A 350 1.14 18.62 -12.03
N THR A 351 1.69 19.45 -12.85
CA THR A 351 1.44 19.48 -14.31
C THR A 351 1.91 18.20 -15.01
N ASP A 352 3.01 17.62 -14.53
CA ASP A 352 3.59 16.37 -15.01
C ASP A 352 2.91 15.10 -14.45
N ASN A 353 1.93 15.26 -13.55
CA ASN A 353 1.14 14.14 -13.02
C ASN A 353 0.17 13.63 -14.09
N ILE A 354 0.44 12.44 -14.60
CA ILE A 354 -0.32 11.80 -15.67
C ILE A 354 -1.79 11.55 -15.32
N ILE A 355 -2.10 11.26 -14.05
CA ILE A 355 -3.48 11.01 -13.58
C ILE A 355 -4.24 12.33 -13.51
N ASN A 356 -3.56 13.40 -13.07
CA ASN A 356 -4.12 14.75 -13.10
C ASN A 356 -4.39 15.19 -14.55
N ALA A 357 -3.41 15.07 -15.45
CA ALA A 357 -3.55 15.42 -16.86
C ALA A 357 -4.74 14.72 -17.53
N ALA A 358 -4.88 13.41 -17.30
CA ALA A 358 -5.99 12.60 -17.84
C ALA A 358 -7.39 13.06 -17.37
N ARG A 359 -7.47 13.75 -16.22
CA ARG A 359 -8.74 14.24 -15.65
C ARG A 359 -9.04 15.69 -15.97
N VAL A 360 -8.02 16.55 -16.01
CA VAL A 360 -8.25 18.00 -16.10
C VAL A 360 -8.22 18.54 -17.51
N ILE A 361 -7.65 17.84 -18.47
CA ILE A 361 -7.63 18.27 -19.88
C ILE A 361 -8.91 17.78 -20.56
N PRO A 362 -9.80 18.67 -21.04
CA PRO A 362 -10.98 18.28 -21.81
C PRO A 362 -10.60 17.77 -23.20
N SER A 363 -11.50 16.98 -23.79
CA SER A 363 -11.28 16.31 -25.07
C SER A 363 -11.22 17.24 -26.28
N PHE A 364 -11.64 18.49 -26.16
CA PHE A 364 -11.51 19.48 -27.23
C PHE A 364 -10.10 20.11 -27.33
N TYR A 365 -9.23 19.90 -26.35
CA TYR A 365 -7.80 20.16 -26.52
C TYR A 365 -7.13 18.96 -27.16
N PRO A 366 -6.59 19.11 -28.38
CA PRO A 366 -6.09 17.99 -29.13
C PRO A 366 -4.75 17.51 -28.62
N TYR A 367 -4.45 16.24 -28.93
CA TYR A 367 -3.14 15.62 -28.63
C TYR A 367 -2.06 16.06 -29.64
N TYR A 368 -2.46 16.16 -30.93
CA TYR A 368 -1.64 16.74 -31.98
C TYR A 368 -2.27 18.04 -32.48
N GLU A 369 -1.45 19.01 -32.90
CA GLU A 369 -1.94 20.24 -33.50
C GLU A 369 -2.86 19.95 -34.69
N ARG A 370 -3.93 20.76 -34.79
CA ARG A 370 -4.94 20.64 -35.83
C ARG A 370 -4.95 21.89 -36.72
N ASN A 371 -5.21 21.66 -38.01
CA ASN A 371 -5.60 22.71 -38.93
C ASN A 371 -7.07 23.12 -38.70
N ALA A 372 -7.51 24.24 -39.31
CA ALA A 372 -8.86 24.75 -39.14
C ALA A 372 -9.96 23.82 -39.69
N ASP A 373 -9.62 22.89 -40.56
CA ASP A 373 -10.49 21.85 -41.12
C ASP A 373 -10.51 20.57 -40.27
N GLY A 374 -9.78 20.53 -39.15
CA GLY A 374 -9.67 19.39 -38.26
C GLY A 374 -8.59 18.36 -38.64
N SER A 375 -7.92 18.52 -39.80
CA SER A 375 -6.79 17.65 -40.18
C SER A 375 -5.60 17.87 -39.30
N TYR A 376 -4.71 16.85 -39.20
CA TYR A 376 -3.47 16.96 -38.44
C TYR A 376 -2.48 17.92 -39.11
N LYS A 377 -1.86 18.76 -38.30
CA LYS A 377 -0.76 19.59 -38.73
C LYS A 377 0.53 18.79 -38.73
N LEU A 378 1.30 18.91 -39.82
CA LEU A 378 2.55 18.18 -40.02
C LEU A 378 3.74 19.13 -39.94
N ASP A 379 4.88 18.61 -39.51
CA ASP A 379 6.15 19.30 -39.60
C ASP A 379 6.72 19.23 -41.03
N ALA A 380 7.88 19.82 -41.24
CA ALA A 380 8.54 19.89 -42.58
C ALA A 380 8.91 18.51 -43.15
N ILE A 381 8.96 17.47 -42.36
CA ILE A 381 9.29 16.09 -42.74
C ILE A 381 8.10 15.13 -42.66
N GLY A 382 6.89 15.65 -42.42
CA GLY A 382 5.66 14.91 -42.47
C GLY A 382 5.22 14.21 -41.15
N ASN A 383 5.84 14.53 -40.00
CA ASN A 383 5.41 14.03 -38.71
C ASN A 383 4.27 14.88 -38.11
N TYR A 384 3.42 14.26 -37.31
CA TYR A 384 2.44 14.99 -36.52
C TYR A 384 3.11 15.88 -35.46
N ILE A 385 2.68 17.12 -35.36
CA ILE A 385 3.17 18.08 -34.38
C ILE A 385 2.35 17.90 -33.09
N TYR A 386 3.00 17.64 -31.94
CA TYR A 386 2.32 17.56 -30.66
C TYR A 386 1.76 18.90 -30.22
N ASP A 387 0.51 18.93 -29.75
CA ASP A 387 -0.09 20.12 -29.17
C ASP A 387 0.30 20.26 -27.68
N PHE A 388 1.15 21.22 -27.38
CA PHE A 388 1.51 21.58 -26.01
C PHE A 388 0.56 22.61 -25.40
N GLY A 389 -0.51 22.94 -26.09
CA GLY A 389 -1.53 23.86 -25.57
C GLY A 389 -1.00 25.27 -25.31
N LYS A 390 -0.18 25.80 -26.20
CA LYS A 390 0.35 27.17 -26.07
C LYS A 390 -0.70 28.21 -25.77
N TYR A 391 -1.92 28.02 -26.32
CA TYR A 391 -3.05 28.92 -26.15
C TYR A 391 -4.06 28.44 -25.11
N ARG A 392 -3.83 27.29 -24.49
CA ARG A 392 -4.68 26.81 -23.40
C ARG A 392 -4.59 27.75 -22.19
N PRO A 393 -5.70 27.96 -21.46
CA PRO A 393 -5.60 28.61 -20.16
C PRO A 393 -4.68 27.83 -19.21
N THR A 394 -3.98 28.55 -18.34
CA THR A 394 -3.02 27.92 -17.39
C THR A 394 -3.66 26.80 -16.56
N ASN A 395 -4.92 26.94 -16.17
CA ASN A 395 -5.67 25.91 -15.43
C ASN A 395 -5.93 24.62 -16.23
N ALA A 396 -5.73 24.63 -17.55
CA ALA A 396 -5.87 23.48 -18.44
C ALA A 396 -4.51 22.85 -18.82
N LEU A 397 -3.50 22.98 -17.97
CA LEU A 397 -2.13 22.50 -18.15
C LEU A 397 -1.51 23.09 -19.43
N GLN A 398 -1.38 24.42 -19.47
CA GLN A 398 -0.68 25.14 -20.53
C GLN A 398 0.78 24.68 -20.63
N ASN A 399 1.30 24.60 -21.83
CA ASN A 399 2.66 24.12 -22.18
C ASN A 399 2.94 22.69 -21.75
N GLU A 400 1.89 21.84 -21.57
CA GLU A 400 2.03 20.44 -21.19
C GLU A 400 1.40 19.47 -22.18
N ASN A 401 2.14 18.39 -22.48
CA ASN A 401 1.63 17.20 -23.13
C ASN A 401 2.40 15.98 -22.60
N ALA A 402 1.90 15.40 -21.52
CA ALA A 402 2.57 14.27 -20.86
C ALA A 402 2.78 13.06 -21.80
N ALA A 403 1.92 12.87 -22.79
CA ALA A 403 2.09 11.77 -23.74
C ALA A 403 3.26 11.99 -24.72
N ALA A 404 3.63 13.25 -24.98
CA ALA A 404 4.78 13.61 -25.78
C ALA A 404 6.09 13.62 -24.98
N THR A 405 6.05 14.04 -23.70
CA THR A 405 7.24 14.20 -22.87
C THR A 405 7.70 12.90 -22.22
N LEU A 406 6.77 12.07 -21.71
CA LEU A 406 7.09 10.83 -20.99
C LEU A 406 8.00 9.84 -21.75
N PRO A 407 7.90 9.66 -23.08
CA PRO A 407 8.85 8.82 -23.82
C PRO A 407 10.28 9.35 -23.86
N LEU A 408 10.45 10.66 -23.64
CA LEU A 408 11.75 11.36 -23.66
C LEU A 408 12.33 11.52 -22.26
N ASP A 409 11.46 11.51 -21.25
CA ASP A 409 11.83 11.64 -19.85
C ASP A 409 12.21 10.27 -19.25
N LYS A 410 12.96 10.30 -18.14
CA LYS A 410 13.23 9.12 -17.34
C LYS A 410 12.83 9.38 -15.90
N ASN A 411 12.12 8.42 -15.33
CA ASN A 411 11.80 8.40 -13.92
C ASN A 411 11.95 6.95 -13.43
N GLU A 412 13.19 6.59 -13.17
CA GLU A 412 13.64 5.23 -12.91
C GLU A 412 14.18 5.11 -11.49
N ASN A 413 13.69 4.12 -10.76
CA ASN A 413 14.18 3.70 -9.45
C ASN A 413 14.72 2.29 -9.57
N ARG A 414 16.03 2.12 -9.48
CA ARG A 414 16.69 0.82 -9.50
C ARG A 414 17.16 0.45 -8.11
N GLU A 415 16.86 -0.77 -7.70
CA GLU A 415 17.31 -1.29 -6.41
C GLU A 415 17.99 -2.64 -6.56
N ASP A 416 19.14 -2.78 -5.89
CA ASP A 416 19.84 -4.02 -5.65
C ASP A 416 19.71 -4.38 -4.19
N ASN A 417 19.03 -5.48 -3.90
CA ASN A 417 18.80 -5.97 -2.55
C ASN A 417 19.53 -7.30 -2.34
N PHE A 418 20.41 -7.34 -1.36
CA PHE A 418 21.05 -8.56 -0.89
C PHE A 418 20.61 -8.83 0.55
N SER A 419 20.16 -10.04 0.82
CA SER A 419 19.84 -10.52 2.17
C SER A 419 20.56 -11.83 2.41
N GLY A 420 21.38 -11.84 3.44
CA GLY A 420 22.17 -13.00 3.85
C GLY A 420 21.87 -13.37 5.30
N LYS A 421 21.67 -14.66 5.58
CA LYS A 421 21.50 -15.17 6.93
C LYS A 421 22.25 -16.47 7.10
N GLY A 422 22.95 -16.60 8.22
CA GLY A 422 23.59 -17.84 8.64
C GLY A 422 23.26 -18.17 10.09
N PHE A 423 23.26 -19.44 10.46
CA PHE A 423 23.18 -19.86 11.85
C PHE A 423 23.98 -21.14 12.10
N ALA A 424 24.40 -21.29 13.37
CA ALA A 424 24.92 -22.53 13.94
C ALA A 424 24.15 -22.84 15.21
N GLU A 425 23.62 -24.06 15.32
CA GLU A 425 22.89 -24.54 16.49
C GLU A 425 23.66 -25.73 17.09
N PHE A 426 24.04 -25.57 18.35
CA PHE A 426 24.78 -26.53 19.15
C PHE A 426 23.81 -27.23 20.11
N THR A 427 23.70 -28.55 20.05
CA THR A 427 22.94 -29.37 21.00
C THR A 427 23.91 -29.94 22.02
N PHE A 428 23.96 -29.33 23.22
CA PHE A 428 24.83 -29.78 24.32
C PHE A 428 24.21 -30.99 25.02
N LEU A 429 22.89 -30.94 25.23
CA LEU A 429 22.06 -32.02 25.75
C LEU A 429 20.81 -32.08 24.88
N PRO A 430 20.06 -33.17 24.85
CA PRO A 430 18.79 -33.22 24.12
C PRO A 430 17.85 -32.09 24.46
N GLU A 431 17.90 -31.62 25.73
CA GLU A 431 17.09 -30.54 26.26
C GLU A 431 17.74 -29.16 26.17
N LEU A 432 19.08 -29.07 25.98
CA LEU A 432 19.83 -27.82 26.04
C LEU A 432 20.50 -27.51 24.71
N LYS A 433 20.03 -26.44 24.06
CA LYS A 433 20.53 -26.00 22.77
C LYS A 433 20.98 -24.54 22.82
N PHE A 434 22.07 -24.25 22.12
CA PHE A 434 22.56 -22.89 21.90
C PHE A 434 22.57 -22.60 20.41
N LYS A 435 21.93 -21.51 20.00
CA LYS A 435 21.91 -21.07 18.61
C LYS A 435 22.49 -19.67 18.47
N THR A 436 23.51 -19.54 17.65
CA THR A 436 24.03 -18.27 17.18
C THR A 436 23.56 -18.02 15.74
N SER A 437 23.12 -16.81 15.45
CA SER A 437 22.65 -16.40 14.12
C SER A 437 23.20 -15.04 13.76
N PHE A 438 23.48 -14.85 12.48
CA PHE A 438 23.86 -13.59 11.87
C PHE A 438 23.00 -13.32 10.65
N SER A 439 22.49 -12.11 10.51
CA SER A 439 21.84 -11.65 9.30
C SER A 439 22.38 -10.30 8.85
N VAL A 440 22.40 -10.08 7.54
CA VAL A 440 22.74 -8.82 6.90
C VAL A 440 21.76 -8.53 5.78
N ASP A 441 21.25 -7.30 5.73
CA ASP A 441 20.46 -6.76 4.62
C ASP A 441 21.19 -5.55 4.05
N LEU A 442 21.38 -5.54 2.74
CA LEU A 442 22.00 -4.45 1.98
C LEU A 442 21.04 -4.04 0.86
N VAL A 443 20.67 -2.77 0.85
CA VAL A 443 19.87 -2.16 -0.20
C VAL A 443 20.67 -1.02 -0.84
N ASN A 444 20.95 -1.12 -2.13
CA ASN A 444 21.49 -0.04 -2.91
C ASN A 444 20.40 0.50 -3.83
N TYR A 445 20.01 1.75 -3.63
CA TYR A 445 19.01 2.45 -4.42
C TYR A 445 19.68 3.46 -5.35
N ASN A 446 19.26 3.46 -6.62
CA ASN A 446 19.72 4.40 -7.65
C ASN A 446 18.49 5.03 -8.30
N GLY A 447 18.21 6.29 -7.95
CA GLY A 447 17.19 7.11 -8.59
C GLY A 447 17.77 7.88 -9.78
N HIS A 448 17.06 7.84 -10.90
CA HIS A 448 17.42 8.54 -12.12
C HIS A 448 16.20 9.28 -12.66
N TYR A 449 16.20 10.60 -12.48
CA TYR A 449 15.12 11.49 -12.91
C TYR A 449 15.69 12.44 -13.97
N TYR A 450 15.20 12.32 -15.19
CA TYR A 450 15.60 13.17 -16.31
C TYR A 450 14.39 13.79 -16.95
N THR A 451 14.40 15.12 -17.09
CA THR A 451 13.42 15.90 -17.82
C THR A 451 14.07 16.38 -19.12
N ASN A 452 13.45 16.07 -20.24
CA ASN A 452 14.01 16.38 -21.56
C ASN A 452 14.06 17.90 -21.84
N PRO A 453 15.07 18.39 -22.60
CA PRO A 453 15.16 19.80 -22.97
C PRO A 453 14.35 20.18 -24.22
N LEU A 454 13.70 19.22 -24.88
CA LEU A 454 13.13 19.41 -26.22
C LEU A 454 11.68 19.82 -26.22
N LEU A 455 10.89 19.30 -25.25
CA LEU A 455 9.45 19.40 -25.22
C LEU A 455 8.93 19.74 -23.82
N GLY A 456 7.78 20.42 -23.78
CA GLY A 456 7.07 20.74 -22.52
C GLY A 456 7.85 21.73 -21.64
N GLN A 457 7.58 21.67 -20.33
CA GLN A 457 8.21 22.57 -19.33
C GLN A 457 9.74 22.39 -19.26
N GLY A 458 10.26 21.25 -19.67
CA GLY A 458 11.70 21.03 -19.72
C GLY A 458 12.44 22.00 -20.63
N THR A 459 11.78 22.55 -21.66
CA THR A 459 12.38 23.54 -22.56
C THR A 459 12.75 24.85 -21.86
N GLU A 460 11.96 25.26 -20.85
CA GLU A 460 12.18 26.50 -20.11
C GLU A 460 13.46 26.46 -19.27
N ILE A 461 13.81 25.28 -18.75
CA ILE A 461 15.01 25.06 -17.93
C ILE A 461 16.15 24.43 -18.72
N GLY A 462 15.97 24.19 -20.03
CA GLY A 462 16.95 23.47 -20.87
C GLY A 462 17.14 22.02 -20.47
N GLY A 463 16.10 21.36 -19.90
CA GLY A 463 16.18 20.03 -19.36
C GLY A 463 16.87 19.95 -17.98
N SER A 464 16.67 18.86 -17.27
CA SER A 464 17.31 18.61 -15.98
C SER A 464 17.58 17.13 -15.74
N VAL A 465 18.57 16.82 -14.91
CA VAL A 465 18.82 15.47 -14.41
C VAL A 465 19.08 15.50 -12.91
N THR A 466 18.43 14.59 -12.19
CA THR A 466 18.73 14.31 -10.78
C THR A 466 19.17 12.85 -10.66
N LYS A 467 20.35 12.64 -10.09
CA LYS A 467 20.85 11.32 -9.70
C LYS A 467 20.87 11.23 -8.18
N THR A 468 20.22 10.22 -7.66
CA THR A 468 20.22 9.92 -6.22
C THR A 468 20.79 8.52 -6.01
N ASN A 469 21.76 8.40 -5.11
CA ASN A 469 22.31 7.13 -4.72
C ASN A 469 22.16 6.98 -3.19
N SER A 470 21.50 5.91 -2.75
CA SER A 470 21.34 5.63 -1.33
C SER A 470 21.75 4.20 -1.01
N ARG A 471 22.43 4.02 0.11
CA ARG A 471 22.84 2.71 0.62
C ARG A 471 22.30 2.51 2.01
N THR A 472 21.53 1.45 2.20
CA THR A 472 21.10 0.99 3.53
C THR A 472 21.81 -0.31 3.84
N LEU A 473 22.48 -0.35 4.98
CA LEU A 473 23.12 -1.55 5.54
C LEU A 473 22.56 -1.82 6.92
N SER A 474 22.00 -2.99 7.15
CA SER A 474 21.67 -3.44 8.50
C SER A 474 22.20 -4.83 8.76
N TYR A 475 22.57 -5.10 10.01
CA TYR A 475 22.93 -6.45 10.43
C TYR A 475 22.46 -6.72 11.85
N THR A 476 22.11 -7.98 12.09
CA THR A 476 21.67 -8.46 13.40
C THR A 476 22.44 -9.70 13.77
N THR A 477 22.97 -9.73 14.99
CA THR A 477 23.50 -10.94 15.64
C THR A 477 22.55 -11.36 16.75
N SER A 478 22.29 -12.66 16.88
CA SER A 478 21.41 -13.20 17.91
C SER A 478 22.01 -14.47 18.49
N ASN A 479 22.11 -14.52 19.82
CA ASN A 479 22.65 -15.64 20.58
C ASN A 479 21.60 -16.12 21.57
N ILE A 480 21.05 -17.31 21.35
CA ILE A 480 19.89 -17.84 22.09
C ILE A 480 20.25 -19.19 22.70
N LEU A 481 20.05 -19.31 24.01
CA LEU A 481 20.12 -20.55 24.77
C LEU A 481 18.68 -21.00 25.08
N THR A 482 18.34 -22.24 24.76
CA THR A 482 17.02 -22.84 25.01
C THR A 482 17.15 -24.11 25.82
N TYR A 483 16.34 -24.24 26.88
CA TYR A 483 16.18 -25.45 27.66
C TYR A 483 14.73 -25.93 27.56
N ASP A 484 14.50 -27.16 27.10
CA ASP A 484 13.19 -27.74 26.85
C ASP A 484 13.12 -29.13 27.46
N LYS A 485 12.27 -29.32 28.49
CA LYS A 485 12.19 -30.58 29.20
C LYS A 485 10.80 -30.94 29.71
N LYS A 486 10.45 -32.22 29.55
CA LYS A 486 9.24 -32.79 30.12
C LYS A 486 9.57 -33.65 31.35
N PHE A 487 8.80 -33.45 32.41
CA PHE A 487 8.86 -34.19 33.68
C PHE A 487 7.50 -34.78 33.99
N GLY A 488 7.21 -35.96 33.50
CA GLY A 488 5.89 -36.56 33.63
C GLY A 488 4.80 -35.72 32.98
N GLN A 489 3.91 -35.14 33.77
CA GLN A 489 2.82 -34.27 33.30
C GLN A 489 3.21 -32.78 33.17
N HIS A 490 4.43 -32.44 33.55
CA HIS A 490 4.93 -31.07 33.52
C HIS A 490 5.87 -30.88 32.32
N HIS A 491 5.77 -29.75 31.65
CA HIS A 491 6.68 -29.36 30.59
C HIS A 491 7.16 -27.93 30.83
N ILE A 492 8.47 -27.73 30.75
CA ILE A 492 9.12 -26.43 30.93
C ILE A 492 9.96 -26.11 29.69
N ASN A 493 9.75 -24.92 29.15
CA ASN A 493 10.60 -24.34 28.11
C ASN A 493 11.14 -23.00 28.59
N LEU A 494 12.47 -22.88 28.67
CA LEU A 494 13.16 -21.64 29.05
C LEU A 494 14.01 -21.18 27.89
N LEU A 495 14.03 -19.88 27.65
CA LEU A 495 14.83 -19.25 26.63
C LEU A 495 15.50 -18.01 27.23
N GLY A 496 16.80 -17.88 26.99
CA GLY A 496 17.57 -16.67 27.32
C GLY A 496 18.43 -16.26 26.16
N GLY A 497 18.62 -14.96 25.94
CA GLY A 497 19.39 -14.54 24.82
C GLY A 497 19.85 -13.09 24.81
N GLN A 498 20.72 -12.80 23.87
CA GLN A 498 21.27 -11.48 23.57
C GLN A 498 21.14 -11.24 22.07
N GLU A 499 20.79 -10.02 21.71
CA GLU A 499 20.71 -9.57 20.32
C GLU A 499 21.39 -8.21 20.18
N PHE A 500 22.14 -8.04 19.10
CA PHE A 500 22.69 -6.76 18.69
C PHE A 500 22.23 -6.46 17.27
N TYR A 501 21.74 -5.24 17.06
CA TYR A 501 21.30 -4.72 15.78
C TYR A 501 22.02 -3.43 15.43
N HIS A 502 22.47 -3.32 14.19
CA HIS A 502 23.06 -2.11 13.62
C HIS A 502 22.36 -1.75 12.31
N TYR A 503 22.13 -0.46 12.11
CA TYR A 503 21.58 0.11 10.90
C TYR A 503 22.39 1.33 10.50
N GLU A 504 22.68 1.44 9.20
CA GLU A 504 23.36 2.58 8.61
C GLU A 504 22.68 2.92 7.28
N TYR A 505 22.30 4.17 7.13
CA TYR A 505 21.75 4.75 5.91
C TYR A 505 22.66 5.86 5.42
N GLN A 506 22.99 5.89 4.13
CA GLN A 506 23.75 6.93 3.49
C GLN A 506 23.04 7.32 2.19
N THR A 507 23.01 8.61 1.88
CA THR A 507 22.46 9.11 0.61
C THR A 507 23.30 10.26 0.08
N ILE A 508 23.37 10.33 -1.24
CA ILE A 508 23.92 11.44 -2.01
C ILE A 508 22.98 11.73 -3.18
N SER A 509 22.71 13.00 -3.44
CA SER A 509 21.85 13.43 -4.53
C SER A 509 22.44 14.67 -5.19
N GLY A 510 22.47 14.67 -6.51
CA GLY A 510 22.94 15.80 -7.32
C GLY A 510 21.96 16.09 -8.45
N ASN A 511 21.76 17.39 -8.72
CA ASN A 511 20.93 17.89 -9.81
C ASN A 511 21.75 18.83 -10.71
N ARG A 512 21.57 18.69 -12.02
CA ARG A 512 22.08 19.63 -13.03
C ARG A 512 21.01 19.90 -14.08
N SER A 513 21.09 21.07 -14.73
CA SER A 513 20.18 21.51 -15.79
C SER A 513 20.94 22.20 -16.94
N GLN A 514 20.23 22.59 -17.99
CA GLN A 514 20.73 23.16 -19.23
C GLN A 514 21.61 22.18 -20.01
N PHE A 515 20.94 21.20 -20.62
CA PHE A 515 21.59 20.18 -21.45
C PHE A 515 22.10 20.80 -22.77
N SER A 516 23.34 20.51 -23.11
CA SER A 516 23.94 20.86 -24.39
C SER A 516 23.52 19.91 -25.53
N LEU A 517 23.17 18.66 -25.17
CA LEU A 517 22.77 17.60 -26.09
C LEU A 517 21.54 16.88 -25.55
N PRO A 518 20.43 16.78 -26.32
CA PRO A 518 19.31 15.93 -25.98
C PRO A 518 19.71 14.45 -26.05
N TYR A 519 18.95 13.58 -25.36
CA TYR A 519 19.14 12.12 -25.31
C TYR A 519 20.45 11.64 -24.64
N TYR A 520 21.19 12.54 -24.01
CA TYR A 520 22.31 12.18 -23.16
C TYR A 520 21.94 12.39 -21.70
N TYR A 521 21.66 11.29 -20.99
CA TYR A 521 20.98 11.29 -19.69
C TYR A 521 21.92 11.46 -18.49
N GLU A 522 23.20 11.74 -18.71
CA GLU A 522 24.19 11.87 -17.64
C GLU A 522 24.43 13.34 -17.26
N PRO A 523 24.74 13.61 -15.98
CA PRO A 523 24.90 14.99 -15.48
C PRO A 523 25.95 15.81 -16.21
N ASP A 524 26.98 15.18 -16.77
CA ASP A 524 28.08 15.90 -17.48
C ASP A 524 27.62 16.64 -18.72
N ALA A 525 26.51 16.23 -19.34
CA ALA A 525 25.92 16.92 -20.49
C ALA A 525 25.18 18.20 -20.13
N ALA A 526 24.93 18.45 -18.85
CA ALA A 526 24.19 19.60 -18.34
C ALA A 526 25.16 20.64 -17.76
N ALA A 527 25.04 21.91 -18.22
CA ALA A 527 25.98 22.97 -17.89
C ALA A 527 25.82 23.54 -16.49
N LEU A 528 24.57 23.70 -16.03
CA LEU A 528 24.27 24.39 -14.79
C LEU A 528 24.17 23.44 -13.61
N LEU A 529 25.03 23.62 -12.61
CA LEU A 529 24.96 22.92 -11.35
C LEU A 529 23.76 23.44 -10.54
N GLY A 530 22.85 22.52 -10.16
CA GLY A 530 21.75 22.77 -9.26
C GLY A 530 22.11 22.40 -7.81
N GLY A 531 21.26 21.61 -7.15
CA GLY A 531 21.51 21.13 -5.79
C GLY A 531 22.51 19.97 -5.76
N PHE A 532 23.33 19.93 -4.70
CA PHE A 532 24.10 18.76 -4.32
C PHE A 532 23.98 18.57 -2.81
N SER A 533 23.57 17.39 -2.37
CA SER A 533 23.30 17.11 -0.96
C SER A 533 23.63 15.65 -0.60
N GLY A 534 23.86 15.41 0.68
CA GLY A 534 24.04 14.08 1.21
C GLY A 534 24.01 14.08 2.73
N ASN A 535 23.63 12.92 3.29
CA ASN A 535 23.64 12.70 4.72
C ASN A 535 23.83 11.22 5.04
N SER A 536 24.13 10.94 6.31
CA SER A 536 24.17 9.58 6.84
C SER A 536 23.54 9.52 8.22
N ASP A 537 22.79 8.43 8.46
CA ASP A 537 22.16 8.13 9.73
C ASP A 537 22.59 6.75 10.24
N LYS A 538 22.76 6.62 11.56
CA LYS A 538 23.15 5.36 12.21
C LYS A 538 22.25 5.07 13.40
N LEU A 539 21.98 3.78 13.62
CA LEU A 539 21.24 3.29 14.78
C LEU A 539 21.91 2.02 15.32
N GLY A 540 22.09 1.95 16.63
CA GLY A 540 22.49 0.77 17.36
C GLY A 540 21.43 0.37 18.37
N LEU A 541 21.12 -0.93 18.47
CA LEU A 541 20.23 -1.50 19.47
C LEU A 541 20.89 -2.73 20.10
N LEU A 542 21.02 -2.74 21.42
CA LEU A 542 21.50 -3.89 22.19
C LEU A 542 20.37 -4.39 23.08
N SER A 543 20.16 -5.71 23.09
CA SER A 543 19.01 -6.30 23.76
C SER A 543 19.38 -7.57 24.54
N PHE A 544 18.75 -7.73 25.70
CA PHE A 544 18.78 -8.95 26.50
C PHE A 544 17.36 -9.45 26.70
N LEU A 545 17.12 -10.73 26.55
CA LEU A 545 15.77 -11.28 26.57
C LEU A 545 15.71 -12.62 27.31
N GLY A 546 14.57 -12.86 27.94
CA GLY A 546 14.26 -14.11 28.63
C GLY A 546 12.79 -14.47 28.45
N LYS A 547 12.49 -15.77 28.34
CA LYS A 547 11.14 -16.31 28.28
C LYS A 547 11.06 -17.61 29.09
N ALA A 548 9.95 -17.80 29.76
CA ALA A 548 9.60 -19.06 30.42
C ALA A 548 8.20 -19.47 30.00
N GLU A 549 8.05 -20.73 29.63
CA GLU A 549 6.76 -21.37 29.34
C GLU A 549 6.65 -22.64 30.19
N TYR A 550 5.46 -22.81 30.74
CA TYR A 550 5.12 -23.98 31.54
C TYR A 550 3.75 -24.52 31.11
N ASP A 551 3.65 -25.81 30.92
CA ASP A 551 2.38 -26.49 30.77
C ASP A 551 2.23 -27.66 31.76
N TYR A 552 0.97 -27.85 32.20
CA TYR A 552 0.58 -28.97 33.04
C TYR A 552 -0.48 -29.79 32.30
N GLN A 553 -0.18 -31.10 32.11
CA GLN A 553 -1.04 -32.08 31.46
C GLN A 553 -1.51 -31.71 30.04
N ASN A 554 -0.81 -30.78 29.37
CA ASN A 554 -1.28 -30.22 28.10
C ASN A 554 -2.70 -29.65 28.19
N LYS A 555 -3.08 -29.11 29.38
CA LYS A 555 -4.36 -28.46 29.70
C LYS A 555 -4.20 -27.00 30.07
N TYR A 556 -3.25 -26.70 30.97
CA TYR A 556 -3.02 -25.37 31.50
C TYR A 556 -1.64 -24.88 31.06
N PHE A 557 -1.59 -23.74 30.40
CA PHE A 557 -0.38 -23.16 29.87
C PHE A 557 -0.20 -21.78 30.46
N VAL A 558 1.01 -21.46 30.89
CA VAL A 558 1.41 -20.14 31.36
C VAL A 558 2.72 -19.77 30.68
N SER A 559 2.85 -18.53 30.26
CA SER A 559 4.08 -17.98 29.69
C SER A 559 4.39 -16.61 30.26
N GLY A 560 5.66 -16.32 30.42
CA GLY A 560 6.17 -15.00 30.79
C GLY A 560 7.41 -14.65 29.99
N SER A 561 7.57 -13.40 29.63
CA SER A 561 8.78 -12.90 28.98
C SER A 561 9.18 -11.55 29.53
N VAL A 562 10.50 -11.28 29.48
CA VAL A 562 11.11 -10.00 29.77
C VAL A 562 12.17 -9.71 28.73
N ARG A 563 12.27 -8.43 28.31
CA ARG A 563 13.31 -7.95 27.41
C ARG A 563 13.72 -6.55 27.80
N ALA A 564 15.03 -6.30 27.80
CA ALA A 564 15.63 -4.99 27.98
C ALA A 564 16.31 -4.57 26.68
N ASP A 565 15.88 -3.44 26.09
CA ASP A 565 16.44 -2.86 24.88
C ASP A 565 17.12 -1.52 25.16
N GLY A 566 18.37 -1.36 24.71
CA GLY A 566 19.11 -0.11 24.75
C GLY A 566 19.26 0.49 23.35
N SER A 567 18.58 1.62 23.07
CA SER A 567 18.58 2.30 21.77
C SER A 567 19.46 3.53 21.76
N SER A 568 20.27 3.70 20.71
CA SER A 568 21.09 4.89 20.49
C SER A 568 20.29 6.16 20.14
N ARG A 569 18.95 6.07 19.94
CA ARG A 569 18.07 7.22 19.69
C ARG A 569 17.83 8.10 20.90
N PHE A 570 18.10 7.57 22.10
CA PHE A 570 17.86 8.25 23.38
C PHE A 570 19.16 8.56 24.09
N SER A 571 19.10 9.54 25.01
CA SER A 571 20.23 9.92 25.86
C SER A 571 20.72 8.73 26.69
N PRO A 572 21.96 8.73 27.17
CA PRO A 572 22.50 7.65 28.00
C PRO A 572 21.61 7.26 29.19
N GLU A 573 20.95 8.23 29.80
CA GLU A 573 20.06 8.07 30.97
C GLU A 573 18.73 7.39 30.60
N ASN A 574 18.23 7.62 29.39
CA ASN A 574 16.90 7.19 28.95
C ASN A 574 16.92 6.08 27.88
N ARG A 575 18.11 5.59 27.50
CA ARG A 575 18.24 4.63 26.37
C ARG A 575 17.71 3.24 26.63
N TRP A 576 17.64 2.82 27.91
CA TRP A 576 17.18 1.48 28.27
C TRP A 576 15.68 1.45 28.56
N GLY A 577 14.97 0.61 27.83
CA GLY A 577 13.57 0.28 28.06
C GLY A 577 13.42 -1.18 28.46
N THR A 578 12.60 -1.45 29.48
CA THR A 578 12.26 -2.82 29.90
C THR A 578 10.83 -3.13 29.52
N PHE A 579 10.65 -4.23 28.81
CA PHE A 579 9.38 -4.69 28.26
C PHE A 579 9.09 -6.10 28.75
N TRP A 580 7.82 -6.43 28.88
CA TRP A 580 7.41 -7.70 29.46
C TRP A 580 6.07 -8.16 28.95
N SER A 581 5.81 -9.46 29.07
CA SER A 581 4.47 -10.01 28.83
C SER A 581 4.19 -11.21 29.71
N VAL A 582 2.91 -11.43 30.00
CA VAL A 582 2.38 -12.62 30.65
C VAL A 582 1.19 -13.13 29.86
N GLY A 583 1.07 -14.44 29.72
CA GLY A 583 -0.04 -15.08 29.05
C GLY A 583 -0.43 -16.38 29.68
N GLY A 584 -1.72 -16.69 29.63
CA GLY A 584 -2.28 -17.95 30.09
C GLY A 584 -3.24 -18.53 29.05
N SER A 585 -3.29 -19.86 28.98
CA SER A 585 -4.22 -20.58 28.12
C SER A 585 -4.74 -21.82 28.84
N TRP A 586 -6.06 -22.04 28.74
CA TRP A 586 -6.73 -23.24 29.24
C TRP A 586 -7.37 -23.99 28.08
N LYS A 587 -6.86 -25.19 27.82
CA LYS A 587 -7.41 -26.11 26.82
C LYS A 587 -8.55 -26.93 27.46
N ALA A 588 -9.71 -26.28 27.58
CA ALA A 588 -10.89 -26.83 28.24
C ALA A 588 -11.35 -28.14 27.57
N SER A 589 -11.14 -28.30 26.26
CA SER A 589 -11.47 -29.56 25.57
C SER A 589 -10.70 -30.79 26.07
N ASN A 590 -9.62 -30.59 26.85
CA ASN A 590 -8.86 -31.69 27.43
C ASN A 590 -9.38 -32.08 28.84
N GLU A 591 -10.39 -31.38 29.41
CA GLU A 591 -11.04 -31.71 30.61
C GLU A 591 -12.07 -32.83 30.40
N ASP A 592 -12.18 -33.75 31.35
CA ASP A 592 -13.02 -34.94 31.17
C ASP A 592 -14.51 -34.55 31.03
N PHE A 593 -14.99 -33.59 31.80
CA PHE A 593 -16.36 -33.09 31.69
C PHE A 593 -16.73 -32.40 30.37
N ILE A 594 -15.71 -31.86 29.63
CA ILE A 594 -15.90 -31.34 28.25
C ILE A 594 -15.79 -32.44 27.21
N LYS A 595 -14.89 -33.43 27.41
CA LYS A 595 -14.76 -34.57 26.51
C LYS A 595 -16.06 -35.40 26.51
N GLU A 596 -16.70 -35.59 27.65
CA GLU A 596 -17.94 -36.33 27.76
C GLU A 596 -19.10 -35.72 26.97
N LEU A 597 -19.08 -34.41 26.70
CA LEU A 597 -20.05 -33.74 25.84
C LEU A 597 -19.97 -34.19 24.38
N ASN A 598 -18.83 -34.76 23.92
CA ASN A 598 -18.58 -35.20 22.55
C ASN A 598 -18.89 -34.16 21.44
N PHE A 599 -18.97 -32.87 21.84
CA PHE A 599 -19.33 -31.76 20.95
C PHE A 599 -18.14 -30.96 20.49
N PHE A 600 -17.17 -30.69 21.39
CA PHE A 600 -15.98 -29.90 21.10
C PHE A 600 -14.79 -30.77 20.74
N ASN A 601 -14.25 -30.58 19.53
CA ASN A 601 -12.94 -31.13 19.16
C ASN A 601 -11.80 -30.28 19.74
N GLN A 602 -12.03 -28.96 19.85
CA GLN A 602 -11.15 -28.02 20.52
C GLN A 602 -12.01 -26.95 21.20
N LEU A 603 -11.62 -26.59 22.42
CA LEU A 603 -12.13 -25.45 23.14
C LEU A 603 -10.99 -24.91 23.99
N THR A 604 -10.50 -23.69 23.65
CA THR A 604 -9.35 -23.07 24.30
C THR A 604 -9.66 -21.63 24.65
N LEU A 605 -9.49 -21.28 25.91
CA LEU A 605 -9.53 -19.90 26.39
C LEU A 605 -8.11 -19.36 26.55
N ARG A 606 -7.89 -18.13 26.11
CA ARG A 606 -6.58 -17.45 26.19
C ARG A 606 -6.74 -16.06 26.75
N ALA A 607 -5.76 -15.62 27.54
CA ALA A 607 -5.62 -14.23 27.93
C ALA A 607 -4.13 -13.85 27.95
N SER A 608 -3.82 -12.66 27.49
CA SER A 608 -2.47 -12.11 27.53
C SER A 608 -2.48 -10.63 27.85
N TYR A 609 -1.43 -10.19 28.57
CA TYR A 609 -1.21 -8.78 28.87
C TYR A 609 0.30 -8.50 28.87
N GLY A 610 0.68 -7.33 28.34
CA GLY A 610 2.10 -6.96 28.31
C GLY A 610 2.36 -5.58 27.76
N GLY A 611 3.57 -5.10 27.99
CA GLY A 611 4.06 -3.80 27.56
C GLY A 611 5.24 -3.93 26.60
N GLN A 612 5.22 -3.14 25.53
CA GLN A 612 6.26 -3.08 24.50
C GLN A 612 6.66 -1.63 24.26
N GLY A 613 7.92 -1.38 23.94
CA GLY A 613 8.43 -0.05 23.61
C GLY A 613 8.37 0.24 22.11
N ASN A 614 8.30 1.53 21.75
CA ASN A 614 8.50 1.98 20.37
C ASN A 614 9.48 3.15 20.37
N ASP A 615 10.54 3.06 19.55
CA ASP A 615 11.56 4.09 19.35
C ASP A 615 11.59 4.63 17.91
N LYS A 616 10.65 4.24 17.07
CA LYS A 616 10.67 4.51 15.61
C LYS A 616 10.37 5.97 15.27
N LEU A 617 11.19 6.89 15.78
CA LEU A 617 11.23 8.29 15.34
C LEU A 617 11.90 8.40 13.96
N SER A 618 11.48 9.39 13.19
CA SER A 618 12.18 9.76 11.94
C SER A 618 13.57 10.33 12.19
N ASN A 619 13.77 11.01 13.33
CA ASN A 619 15.06 11.56 13.74
C ASN A 619 15.84 10.58 14.64
N TYR A 620 17.04 10.20 14.23
CA TYR A 620 17.91 9.28 14.96
C TYR A 620 18.64 9.93 16.13
N TYR A 621 18.65 11.27 16.21
CA TYR A 621 19.44 12.06 17.15
C TYR A 621 18.57 13.09 17.89
N ALA A 622 17.28 12.80 18.08
CA ALA A 622 16.30 13.75 18.62
C ALA A 622 16.65 14.31 20.01
N TYR A 623 17.42 13.57 20.82
CA TYR A 623 17.84 14.03 22.16
C TYR A 623 18.93 15.10 22.11
N GLN A 624 19.59 15.31 20.96
CA GLN A 624 20.67 16.27 20.77
C GLN A 624 20.18 17.59 20.16
N SER A 625 20.91 18.67 20.39
CA SER A 625 20.78 19.90 19.60
C SER A 625 21.33 19.66 18.21
N LEU A 626 20.51 19.89 17.19
CA LEU A 626 20.92 19.68 15.80
C LEU A 626 21.10 21.01 15.07
N TYR A 627 22.09 21.05 14.17
CA TYR A 627 22.40 22.19 13.35
C TYR A 627 22.18 21.87 11.88
N ALA A 628 21.65 22.81 11.12
CA ALA A 628 21.60 22.76 9.67
C ALA A 628 22.78 23.57 9.08
N PHE A 629 23.29 23.11 7.96
CA PHE A 629 24.36 23.78 7.23
C PHE A 629 23.75 24.64 6.10
N TYR A 630 24.23 25.85 5.99
CA TYR A 630 23.80 26.80 4.96
C TYR A 630 25.01 27.38 4.26
N ASN A 631 24.83 27.73 2.98
CA ASN A 631 25.76 28.54 2.22
C ASN A 631 25.35 30.01 2.37
N ASN A 632 26.22 30.81 2.94
CA ASN A 632 26.06 32.25 3.06
C ASN A 632 27.08 32.94 2.15
N LEU A 633 26.65 33.30 0.92
CA LEU A 633 27.49 33.98 -0.08
C LEU A 633 28.81 33.26 -0.38
N GLY A 634 28.80 31.92 -0.40
CA GLY A 634 29.99 31.10 -0.63
C GLY A 634 30.70 30.63 0.65
N GLU A 635 30.33 31.17 1.81
CA GLU A 635 30.87 30.79 3.11
C GLU A 635 29.95 29.77 3.79
N GLY A 636 30.53 28.75 4.45
CA GLY A 636 29.79 27.75 5.19
C GLY A 636 29.26 28.31 6.51
N GLY A 637 27.94 28.32 6.68
CA GLY A 637 27.27 28.74 7.91
C GLY A 637 26.54 27.58 8.59
N THR A 638 26.35 27.70 9.90
CA THR A 638 25.53 26.74 10.69
C THR A 638 24.47 27.48 11.48
N VAL A 639 23.25 26.93 11.49
CA VAL A 639 22.13 27.45 12.27
C VAL A 639 21.50 26.30 13.08
N ALA A 640 21.18 26.57 14.35
CA ALA A 640 20.44 25.61 15.16
C ALA A 640 19.11 25.28 14.51
N SER A 641 18.90 24.01 14.17
CA SER A 641 17.71 23.55 13.43
C SER A 641 16.69 22.87 14.32
N LYS A 642 17.14 22.28 15.44
CA LYS A 642 16.29 21.58 16.40
C LYS A 642 16.78 21.78 17.83
N LEU A 643 15.81 21.95 18.74
CA LEU A 643 16.06 21.98 20.17
C LEU A 643 16.42 20.58 20.69
N PRO A 644 17.33 20.45 21.67
CA PRO A 644 17.64 19.21 22.32
C PRO A 644 16.46 18.74 23.19
N THR A 645 16.24 17.44 23.26
CA THR A 645 15.23 16.82 24.13
C THR A 645 15.83 15.64 24.89
N PRO A 646 16.73 15.89 25.88
CA PRO A 646 17.46 14.85 26.59
C PRO A 646 16.54 13.91 27.39
N ASP A 647 15.37 14.40 27.83
CA ASP A 647 14.39 13.61 28.59
C ASP A 647 13.53 12.70 27.72
N LEU A 648 13.78 12.69 26.40
CA LEU A 648 13.03 11.85 25.46
C LEU A 648 13.24 10.37 25.78
N LYS A 649 12.15 9.63 25.93
CA LYS A 649 12.13 8.21 26.27
C LYS A 649 11.22 7.41 25.34
N TRP A 650 11.20 6.11 25.53
CA TRP A 650 10.38 5.15 24.82
C TRP A 650 8.88 5.46 24.91
N GLU A 651 8.14 5.34 23.79
CA GLU A 651 6.69 5.13 23.87
C GLU A 651 6.41 3.75 24.45
N THR A 652 5.36 3.60 25.23
CA THR A 652 4.92 2.33 25.81
C THR A 652 3.58 1.90 25.23
N ASN A 653 3.54 0.71 24.63
CA ASN A 653 2.33 0.09 24.14
C ASN A 653 1.89 -1.04 25.08
N LEU A 654 0.78 -0.86 25.81
CA LEU A 654 0.16 -1.85 26.65
C LEU A 654 -0.93 -2.58 25.85
N ASN A 655 -0.83 -3.91 25.77
CA ASN A 655 -1.72 -4.75 24.99
C ASN A 655 -2.41 -5.77 25.88
N LEU A 656 -3.74 -5.73 25.92
CA LEU A 656 -4.60 -6.76 26.49
C LEU A 656 -5.26 -7.55 25.36
N ASN A 657 -5.23 -8.87 25.46
CA ASN A 657 -5.92 -9.76 24.53
C ASN A 657 -6.65 -10.86 25.32
N VAL A 658 -7.91 -11.10 24.99
CA VAL A 658 -8.70 -12.23 25.53
C VAL A 658 -9.35 -12.94 24.35
N GLY A 659 -9.18 -14.25 24.24
CA GLY A 659 -9.62 -15.02 23.10
C GLY A 659 -10.24 -16.37 23.46
N LEU A 660 -11.24 -16.76 22.67
CA LEU A 660 -11.85 -18.08 22.68
C LEU A 660 -11.61 -18.72 21.31
N GLU A 661 -11.01 -19.89 21.29
CA GLU A 661 -10.84 -20.70 20.09
C GLU A 661 -11.63 -22.00 20.22
N PHE A 662 -12.35 -22.36 19.17
CA PHE A 662 -13.20 -23.56 19.17
C PHE A 662 -13.11 -24.34 17.86
N ALA A 663 -13.31 -25.64 17.94
CA ALA A 663 -13.56 -26.52 16.81
C ALA A 663 -14.64 -27.55 17.19
N ILE A 664 -15.60 -27.72 16.29
CA ILE A 664 -16.75 -28.62 16.47
C ILE A 664 -17.00 -29.43 15.20
N LEU A 665 -17.89 -30.41 15.30
CA LEU A 665 -18.32 -31.28 14.20
C LEU A 665 -17.12 -31.93 13.46
N LYS A 666 -16.21 -32.55 14.21
CA LYS A 666 -14.98 -33.19 13.68
C LYS A 666 -14.13 -32.17 12.88
N ASN A 667 -13.92 -30.99 13.46
CA ASN A 667 -13.16 -29.87 12.88
C ASN A 667 -13.78 -29.27 11.59
N ARG A 668 -15.02 -29.59 11.24
CA ARG A 668 -15.70 -28.97 10.09
C ARG A 668 -16.01 -27.50 10.30
N ILE A 669 -16.19 -27.08 11.54
CA ILE A 669 -16.36 -25.69 11.92
C ILE A 669 -15.30 -25.35 12.95
N ARG A 670 -14.44 -24.40 12.63
CA ARG A 670 -13.39 -23.88 13.51
C ARG A 670 -13.49 -22.38 13.53
N GLY A 671 -13.23 -21.77 14.68
CA GLY A 671 -13.26 -20.31 14.76
C GLY A 671 -12.53 -19.79 15.98
N ASN A 672 -12.31 -18.50 15.97
CA ASN A 672 -11.86 -17.77 17.14
C ASN A 672 -12.60 -16.43 17.26
N VAL A 673 -12.77 -16.01 18.50
CA VAL A 673 -13.30 -14.69 18.87
C VAL A 673 -12.28 -14.08 19.81
N GLU A 674 -11.80 -12.89 19.50
CA GLU A 674 -10.84 -12.17 20.34
C GLU A 674 -11.32 -10.75 20.63
N TYR A 675 -11.15 -10.32 21.86
CA TYR A 675 -11.22 -8.93 22.26
C TYR A 675 -9.80 -8.41 22.47
N PHE A 676 -9.50 -7.25 21.92
CA PHE A 676 -8.23 -6.61 22.13
C PHE A 676 -8.39 -5.16 22.62
N GLN A 677 -7.45 -4.73 23.45
CA GLN A 677 -7.22 -3.35 23.80
C GLN A 677 -5.72 -3.07 23.71
N ARG A 678 -5.37 -2.08 22.91
CA ARG A 678 -4.01 -1.54 22.80
C ARG A 678 -4.03 -0.09 23.26
N GLN A 679 -3.25 0.23 24.29
CA GLN A 679 -3.08 1.58 24.80
C GLN A 679 -1.62 2.00 24.61
N SER A 680 -1.41 3.07 23.84
CA SER A 680 -0.11 3.70 23.63
C SER A 680 0.00 4.90 24.57
N LYS A 681 1.00 4.88 25.43
CA LYS A 681 1.31 5.92 26.44
C LYS A 681 2.64 6.59 26.09
N ASP A 682 2.84 7.77 26.63
CA ASP A 682 4.06 8.57 26.43
C ASP A 682 4.37 8.72 24.93
N LEU A 683 3.32 9.02 24.12
CA LEU A 683 3.46 9.15 22.66
C LEU A 683 4.53 10.18 22.31
N LEU A 684 5.38 9.80 21.38
CA LEU A 684 6.37 10.70 20.78
C LEU A 684 5.62 11.70 19.87
N PHE A 685 5.51 12.93 20.34
CA PHE A 685 4.73 13.98 19.71
C PHE A 685 5.58 15.20 19.40
N ASN A 686 5.38 15.81 18.22
CA ASN A 686 6.03 17.06 17.89
C ASN A 686 5.20 18.22 18.45
N MET A 687 5.65 18.80 19.55
CA MET A 687 5.02 19.95 20.17
C MET A 687 5.28 21.20 19.36
N PRO A 688 4.25 21.84 18.79
CA PRO A 688 4.44 23.07 18.05
C PRO A 688 4.85 24.21 18.97
N LEU A 689 5.79 25.02 18.49
CA LEU A 689 6.23 26.27 19.12
C LEU A 689 5.77 27.46 18.28
N ALA A 690 5.68 28.63 18.92
CA ALA A 690 5.47 29.88 18.19
C ALA A 690 6.68 30.15 17.27
N PRO A 691 6.49 30.44 15.97
CA PRO A 691 7.62 30.67 15.04
C PRO A 691 8.59 31.78 15.49
N SER A 692 8.10 32.72 16.29
CA SER A 692 8.92 33.78 16.90
C SER A 692 10.05 33.29 17.81
N LEU A 693 10.01 32.04 18.24
CA LEU A 693 11.08 31.38 19.01
C LEU A 693 12.21 30.81 18.14
N GLY A 694 12.11 30.96 16.82
CA GLY A 694 13.08 30.45 15.86
C GLY A 694 12.99 28.94 15.58
N PHE A 695 12.05 28.21 16.20
CA PHE A 695 11.83 26.78 16.01
C PHE A 695 10.36 26.47 15.78
N THR A 696 10.07 25.49 14.93
CA THR A 696 8.69 25.05 14.65
C THR A 696 8.11 24.11 15.69
N GLY A 697 8.97 23.46 16.48
CA GLY A 697 8.55 22.52 17.51
C GLY A 697 9.71 21.69 18.06
N PHE A 698 9.41 20.88 19.04
CA PHE A 698 10.34 19.91 19.64
C PHE A 698 9.63 18.58 19.94
N GLN A 699 10.41 17.50 20.01
CA GLN A 699 9.87 16.17 20.34
C GLN A 699 9.66 16.03 21.85
N ALA A 700 8.52 15.48 22.27
CA ALA A 700 8.23 15.21 23.67
C ALA A 700 7.36 13.95 23.82
N ASN A 701 7.48 13.27 24.95
CA ASN A 701 6.62 12.13 25.30
C ASN A 701 5.31 12.63 25.92
N ILE A 702 4.32 12.90 25.07
CA ILE A 702 3.08 13.55 25.48
C ILE A 702 1.89 12.92 24.76
N GLY A 703 0.83 12.64 25.51
CA GLY A 703 -0.39 12.11 24.94
C GLY A 703 -0.52 10.59 25.10
N GLU A 704 -1.75 10.14 24.94
CA GLU A 704 -2.12 8.74 25.00
C GLU A 704 -3.19 8.43 23.97
N LEU A 705 -3.11 7.23 23.39
CA LEU A 705 -4.01 6.72 22.38
C LEU A 705 -4.46 5.31 22.73
N LYS A 706 -5.73 5.01 22.50
CA LYS A 706 -6.31 3.68 22.75
C LYS A 706 -7.00 3.16 21.49
N ASN A 707 -6.70 1.92 21.13
CA ASN A 707 -7.41 1.15 20.11
C ASN A 707 -8.09 -0.03 20.78
N THR A 708 -9.39 -0.24 20.51
CA THR A 708 -10.16 -1.38 21.00
C THR A 708 -10.94 -2.01 19.87
N GLY A 709 -11.19 -3.32 19.98
CA GLY A 709 -12.00 -3.98 18.97
C GLY A 709 -12.20 -5.47 19.25
N PHE A 710 -13.03 -6.06 18.41
CA PHE A 710 -13.26 -7.49 18.35
C PHE A 710 -12.74 -8.04 17.02
N GLU A 711 -12.17 -9.22 17.08
CA GLU A 711 -11.72 -10.00 15.94
C GLU A 711 -12.47 -11.32 15.92
N PHE A 712 -12.99 -11.68 14.77
CA PHE A 712 -13.70 -12.94 14.56
C PHE A 712 -13.13 -13.64 13.33
N SER A 713 -12.84 -14.94 13.46
CA SER A 713 -12.54 -15.80 12.33
C SER A 713 -13.41 -17.05 12.39
N LEU A 714 -13.92 -17.47 11.25
CA LEU A 714 -14.69 -18.68 11.08
C LEU A 714 -14.20 -19.44 9.85
N PHE A 715 -13.79 -20.66 10.03
CA PHE A 715 -13.38 -21.58 8.98
C PHE A 715 -14.36 -22.75 8.97
N THR A 716 -15.03 -22.97 7.85
CA THR A 716 -16.00 -24.03 7.72
C THR A 716 -15.74 -24.88 6.48
N THR A 717 -16.00 -26.17 6.60
CA THR A 717 -16.06 -27.13 5.49
C THR A 717 -17.49 -27.68 5.41
N PRO A 718 -18.46 -26.92 4.81
CA PRO A 718 -19.86 -27.32 4.80
C PRO A 718 -20.07 -28.67 4.11
N VAL A 719 -19.36 -28.91 3.02
CA VAL A 719 -19.44 -30.16 2.25
C VAL A 719 -18.05 -30.73 2.04
N LYS A 720 -17.87 -32.00 2.40
CA LYS A 720 -16.67 -32.79 2.10
C LYS A 720 -17.07 -34.20 1.69
N THR A 721 -16.84 -34.54 0.45
CA THR A 721 -16.99 -35.88 -0.13
C THR A 721 -15.68 -36.33 -0.72
N LYS A 722 -15.63 -37.49 -1.34
CA LYS A 722 -14.44 -38.00 -2.03
C LYS A 722 -14.00 -37.09 -3.20
N ASP A 723 -14.94 -36.57 -3.96
CA ASP A 723 -14.68 -35.82 -5.19
C ASP A 723 -14.97 -34.32 -5.07
N PHE A 724 -15.63 -33.85 -3.99
CA PHE A 724 -16.05 -32.48 -3.81
C PHE A 724 -15.76 -32.00 -2.39
N GLU A 725 -15.06 -30.87 -2.29
CA GLU A 725 -14.82 -30.17 -1.03
C GLU A 725 -15.14 -28.69 -1.20
N TRP A 726 -15.93 -28.16 -0.27
CA TRP A 726 -16.28 -26.75 -0.18
C TRP A 726 -15.82 -26.18 1.16
N ASN A 727 -14.98 -25.16 1.10
CA ASN A 727 -14.48 -24.44 2.26
C ASN A 727 -14.94 -22.98 2.21
N VAL A 728 -15.30 -22.42 3.37
CA VAL A 728 -15.68 -21.02 3.55
C VAL A 728 -14.92 -20.46 4.75
N ASP A 729 -14.14 -19.42 4.52
CA ASP A 729 -13.35 -18.70 5.53
C ASP A 729 -13.84 -17.27 5.63
N LEU A 730 -14.32 -16.87 6.80
CA LEU A 730 -14.76 -15.50 7.10
C LEU A 730 -13.85 -14.92 8.18
N ASN A 731 -13.37 -13.72 7.97
CA ASN A 731 -12.72 -12.94 9.01
C ASN A 731 -13.36 -11.54 9.08
N VAL A 732 -13.57 -11.06 10.30
CA VAL A 732 -14.17 -9.75 10.58
C VAL A 732 -13.41 -9.11 11.74
N SER A 733 -13.17 -7.82 11.66
CA SER A 733 -12.62 -7.04 12.76
C SER A 733 -13.33 -5.71 12.89
N THR A 734 -13.50 -5.28 14.13
CA THR A 734 -13.97 -3.94 14.49
C THR A 734 -12.80 -3.13 15.01
N LEU A 735 -12.85 -1.80 14.85
CA LEU A 735 -11.84 -0.89 15.37
C LEU A 735 -12.48 0.39 15.89
N LYS A 736 -12.19 0.75 17.16
CA LYS A 736 -12.42 2.07 17.76
C LYS A 736 -11.05 2.64 18.13
N ASN A 737 -10.70 3.78 17.55
CA ASN A 737 -9.51 4.57 17.89
C ASN A 737 -9.95 5.78 18.72
N GLU A 738 -9.26 6.08 19.83
CA GLU A 738 -9.63 7.13 20.77
C GLU A 738 -8.37 7.77 21.39
N ILE A 739 -8.26 9.07 21.31
CA ILE A 739 -7.25 9.85 22.02
C ILE A 739 -7.71 9.97 23.49
N THR A 740 -6.91 9.48 24.43
CA THR A 740 -7.24 9.51 25.85
C THR A 740 -6.54 10.64 26.61
N LYS A 741 -5.45 11.19 26.04
CA LYS A 741 -4.71 12.32 26.64
C LYS A 741 -4.03 13.14 25.56
N LEU A 742 -4.06 14.48 25.71
CA LEU A 742 -3.32 15.45 24.91
C LEU A 742 -2.69 16.53 25.80
N PRO A 743 -1.61 17.19 25.35
CA PRO A 743 -0.97 18.30 26.09
C PRO A 743 -1.84 19.55 26.17
N LYS A 744 -2.71 19.75 25.19
CA LYS A 744 -3.73 20.81 25.12
C LYS A 744 -5.08 20.16 24.85
N GLY A 745 -6.20 20.83 25.16
CA GLY A 745 -7.55 20.30 25.00
C GLY A 745 -7.85 19.80 23.58
N SER A 746 -7.34 20.51 22.55
CA SER A 746 -7.44 20.09 21.16
C SER A 746 -6.31 20.65 20.30
N ILE A 747 -6.00 19.98 19.18
CA ILE A 747 -4.98 20.40 18.20
C ILE A 747 -5.56 20.22 16.80
N VAL A 748 -5.62 21.29 16.02
CA VAL A 748 -6.00 21.22 14.60
C VAL A 748 -4.78 20.83 13.78
N SER A 749 -4.90 19.76 12.99
CA SER A 749 -3.87 19.27 12.09
C SER A 749 -4.42 19.12 10.68
N GLY A 750 -4.20 20.10 9.82
CA GLY A 750 -4.76 20.14 8.47
C GLY A 750 -6.30 20.12 8.49
N THR A 751 -6.88 19.06 7.96
CA THR A 751 -8.34 18.83 7.95
C THR A 751 -8.84 18.00 9.13
N LYS A 752 -7.99 17.72 10.12
CA LYS A 752 -8.30 16.86 11.27
C LYS A 752 -8.27 17.64 12.58
N LEU A 753 -9.04 17.19 13.56
CA LEU A 753 -9.02 17.66 14.92
C LEU A 753 -8.59 16.52 15.86
N LEU A 754 -7.47 16.71 16.50
CA LEU A 754 -7.04 15.86 17.61
C LEU A 754 -7.68 16.42 18.89
N GLN A 755 -8.54 15.64 19.53
CA GLN A 755 -9.17 16.00 20.82
C GLN A 755 -9.36 14.76 21.66
N VAL A 756 -9.38 14.91 22.98
CA VAL A 756 -9.66 13.82 23.93
C VAL A 756 -11.06 13.28 23.68
N GLY A 757 -11.20 11.94 23.60
CA GLY A 757 -12.43 11.23 23.25
C GLY A 757 -12.67 11.06 21.74
N GLY A 758 -11.95 11.79 20.90
CA GLY A 758 -12.02 11.70 19.43
C GLY A 758 -10.99 10.72 18.84
N SER A 759 -11.15 10.45 17.54
CA SER A 759 -10.17 9.68 16.76
C SER A 759 -9.07 10.61 16.23
N ILE A 760 -7.86 10.08 16.00
CA ILE A 760 -6.78 10.85 15.37
C ILE A 760 -7.11 11.29 13.93
N TYR A 761 -8.13 10.70 13.31
CA TYR A 761 -8.52 10.97 11.93
C TYR A 761 -9.94 11.54 11.79
N ASP A 762 -10.46 12.18 12.84
CA ASP A 762 -11.72 12.90 12.77
C ASP A 762 -11.59 14.15 11.92
N PHE A 763 -12.41 14.26 10.87
CA PHE A 763 -12.46 15.44 10.02
C PHE A 763 -13.03 16.65 10.75
N PHE A 764 -12.34 17.78 10.65
CA PHE A 764 -12.73 19.07 11.20
C PHE A 764 -12.72 20.11 10.08
N ILE A 765 -13.86 20.21 9.43
CA ILE A 765 -14.04 21.00 8.20
C ILE A 765 -15.41 21.67 8.22
N PRO A 766 -15.60 22.76 7.41
CA PRO A 766 -16.91 23.40 7.26
C PRO A 766 -17.97 22.43 6.78
N GLU A 767 -19.16 22.55 7.35
CA GLU A 767 -20.33 21.77 6.92
C GLU A 767 -21.04 22.45 5.76
N TRP A 768 -21.23 21.71 4.67
CA TRP A 768 -21.99 22.14 3.51
C TRP A 768 -23.48 22.22 3.84
N ALA A 769 -24.13 23.34 3.50
CA ALA A 769 -25.54 23.59 3.75
C ALA A 769 -26.39 23.67 2.47
N GLY A 770 -25.80 23.34 1.32
CA GLY A 770 -26.53 23.33 0.04
C GLY A 770 -26.29 24.58 -0.80
N VAL A 771 -27.21 24.83 -1.72
CA VAL A 771 -27.22 25.98 -2.63
C VAL A 771 -28.43 26.85 -2.29
N ASP A 772 -28.23 28.17 -2.24
CA ASP A 772 -29.34 29.12 -2.06
C ASP A 772 -30.28 29.03 -3.29
N PRO A 773 -31.53 28.61 -3.09
CA PRO A 773 -32.47 28.42 -4.20
C PRO A 773 -32.86 29.70 -4.90
N THR A 774 -32.63 30.87 -4.28
CA THR A 774 -33.00 32.17 -4.82
C THR A 774 -31.95 32.77 -5.75
N ASN A 775 -30.67 32.41 -5.58
CA ASN A 775 -29.59 33.09 -6.29
C ASN A 775 -28.42 32.12 -6.72
N GLY A 776 -28.51 30.84 -6.37
CA GLY A 776 -27.51 29.82 -6.78
C GLY A 776 -26.17 29.90 -6.06
N LYS A 777 -26.04 30.65 -4.98
CA LYS A 777 -24.79 30.76 -4.21
C LYS A 777 -24.60 29.53 -3.34
N PRO A 778 -23.34 29.06 -3.16
CA PRO A 778 -23.01 28.01 -2.20
C PRO A 778 -23.26 28.50 -0.77
N LEU A 779 -23.73 27.58 0.08
CA LEU A 779 -23.97 27.85 1.50
C LEU A 779 -23.20 26.87 2.40
N TRP A 780 -22.62 27.41 3.47
CA TRP A 780 -22.00 26.65 4.55
C TRP A 780 -22.62 27.05 5.88
N LYS A 781 -22.64 26.11 6.83
CA LYS A 781 -23.10 26.41 8.19
C LYS A 781 -22.18 27.35 8.93
N THR A 782 -22.77 28.22 9.73
CA THR A 782 -22.09 29.07 10.71
C THR A 782 -22.65 28.85 12.10
N ILE A 783 -21.78 28.91 13.08
CA ILE A 783 -22.11 28.93 14.50
C ILE A 783 -21.48 30.20 15.06
N THR A 784 -22.32 31.13 15.49
CA THR A 784 -21.89 32.41 16.06
C THR A 784 -22.45 32.56 17.47
N THR A 785 -21.94 33.51 18.24
CA THR A 785 -22.43 33.80 19.57
C THR A 785 -23.02 35.23 19.58
N ASP A 786 -24.25 35.35 20.05
CA ASP A 786 -24.87 36.70 20.21
C ASP A 786 -24.28 37.47 21.40
N ALA A 787 -24.71 38.70 21.54
CA ALA A 787 -24.25 39.57 22.63
C ALA A 787 -24.61 39.05 24.05
N ASN A 788 -25.56 38.15 24.14
CA ASN A 788 -26.03 37.51 25.39
C ASN A 788 -25.34 36.15 25.66
N GLY A 789 -24.42 35.73 24.77
CA GLY A 789 -23.73 34.42 24.89
C GLY A 789 -24.48 33.24 24.31
N ASN A 790 -25.63 33.42 23.65
CA ASN A 790 -26.38 32.33 23.04
C ASN A 790 -25.76 31.93 21.71
N THR A 791 -25.72 30.63 21.46
CA THR A 791 -25.27 30.07 20.19
C THR A 791 -26.33 30.30 19.12
N LEU A 792 -25.96 30.94 18.02
CA LEU A 792 -26.79 31.13 16.83
C LEU A 792 -26.27 30.27 15.70
N GLU A 793 -27.12 29.38 15.19
CA GLU A 793 -26.84 28.61 13.99
C GLU A 793 -27.42 29.32 12.77
N GLY A 794 -26.64 29.38 11.70
CA GLY A 794 -27.03 30.02 10.45
C GLY A 794 -26.28 29.44 9.26
N THR A 795 -26.43 30.14 8.13
CA THR A 795 -25.68 29.83 6.90
C THR A 795 -25.00 31.04 6.34
N THR A 796 -23.91 30.86 5.61
CA THR A 796 -23.18 31.91 4.90
C THR A 796 -22.77 31.45 3.51
N SER A 797 -22.76 32.40 2.57
CA SER A 797 -22.18 32.17 1.23
C SER A 797 -20.68 32.56 1.16
N GLU A 798 -20.10 33.03 2.28
CA GLU A 798 -18.67 33.36 2.39
C GLU A 798 -17.93 32.24 3.12
N TYR A 799 -17.15 31.43 2.40
CA TYR A 799 -16.43 30.29 2.94
C TYR A 799 -15.54 30.63 4.16
N ALA A 800 -14.93 31.81 4.17
CA ALA A 800 -14.08 32.28 5.28
C ALA A 800 -14.83 32.45 6.61
N LYS A 801 -16.16 32.66 6.56
CA LYS A 801 -17.04 32.81 7.74
C LYS A 801 -17.66 31.48 8.18
N ALA A 802 -17.46 30.40 7.41
CA ALA A 802 -17.99 29.08 7.73
C ALA A 802 -17.34 28.49 8.98
N THR A 803 -18.14 27.90 9.84
CA THR A 803 -17.64 27.27 11.07
C THR A 803 -17.20 25.84 10.77
N LYS A 804 -15.98 25.48 11.20
CA LYS A 804 -15.50 24.09 11.12
C LYS A 804 -16.14 23.29 12.24
N THR A 805 -16.63 22.11 11.90
CA THR A 805 -17.25 21.15 12.85
C THR A 805 -16.73 19.74 12.59
N LEU A 806 -16.92 18.84 13.54
CA LEU A 806 -16.57 17.44 13.40
C LEU A 806 -17.50 16.76 12.41
N GLN A 807 -16.91 16.19 11.35
CA GLN A 807 -17.63 15.53 10.27
C GLN A 807 -17.47 14.01 10.26
N GLY A 808 -16.91 13.42 11.35
CA GLY A 808 -16.65 12.00 11.51
C GLY A 808 -15.25 11.57 11.06
N SER A 809 -14.94 10.29 11.27
CA SER A 809 -13.59 9.73 11.07
C SER A 809 -13.40 9.13 9.68
N SER A 810 -12.17 9.13 9.19
CA SER A 810 -11.79 8.34 7.99
C SER A 810 -11.60 6.84 8.29
N LEU A 811 -11.42 6.45 9.54
CA LEU A 811 -11.20 5.06 9.90
C LEU A 811 -12.47 4.22 9.71
N PRO A 812 -12.37 3.03 9.09
CA PRO A 812 -13.49 2.10 9.01
C PRO A 812 -13.85 1.56 10.40
N LYS A 813 -15.15 1.31 10.64
CA LYS A 813 -15.66 0.71 11.87
C LYS A 813 -15.56 -0.82 11.85
N VAL A 814 -15.77 -1.41 10.67
CA VAL A 814 -15.74 -2.87 10.45
C VAL A 814 -14.97 -3.13 9.16
N MET A 815 -14.09 -4.12 9.16
CA MET A 815 -13.37 -4.59 7.99
C MET A 815 -13.22 -6.11 8.03
N GLY A 816 -13.06 -6.72 6.86
CA GLY A 816 -12.87 -8.16 6.81
C GLY A 816 -12.70 -8.72 5.40
N GLY A 817 -12.70 -10.04 5.35
CA GLY A 817 -12.62 -10.81 4.12
C GLY A 817 -13.42 -12.11 4.20
N LEU A 818 -14.03 -12.46 3.10
CA LEU A 818 -14.72 -13.72 2.88
C LEU A 818 -14.02 -14.47 1.75
N THR A 819 -13.45 -15.63 2.05
CA THR A 819 -12.89 -16.53 1.06
C THR A 819 -13.80 -17.75 0.91
N THR A 820 -14.16 -18.12 -0.30
CA THR A 820 -14.77 -19.42 -0.57
C THR A 820 -13.92 -20.19 -1.57
N SER A 821 -13.70 -21.47 -1.32
CA SER A 821 -12.94 -22.37 -2.20
C SER A 821 -13.68 -23.67 -2.41
N LEU A 822 -13.66 -24.14 -3.65
CA LEU A 822 -14.31 -25.34 -4.13
C LEU A 822 -13.26 -26.21 -4.83
N THR A 823 -13.20 -27.48 -4.48
CA THR A 823 -12.43 -28.49 -5.21
C THR A 823 -13.40 -29.55 -5.70
N TYR A 824 -13.44 -29.77 -7.01
CA TYR A 824 -14.23 -30.84 -7.60
C TYR A 824 -13.36 -31.66 -8.54
N LYS A 825 -13.01 -32.90 -8.10
CA LYS A 825 -12.03 -33.76 -8.80
C LYS A 825 -10.74 -32.95 -9.07
N ASN A 826 -10.45 -32.70 -10.34
CA ASN A 826 -9.25 -31.98 -10.80
C ASN A 826 -9.43 -30.47 -10.95
N PHE A 827 -10.65 -29.94 -10.73
CA PHE A 827 -10.93 -28.52 -10.74
C PHE A 827 -10.77 -27.90 -9.36
N ASP A 828 -10.16 -26.75 -9.30
CA ASP A 828 -10.11 -25.90 -8.12
C ASP A 828 -10.64 -24.50 -8.46
N PHE A 829 -11.46 -23.96 -7.58
CA PHE A 829 -11.99 -22.60 -7.66
C PHE A 829 -11.82 -21.91 -6.32
N SER A 830 -11.44 -20.66 -6.33
CA SER A 830 -11.45 -19.84 -5.12
C SER A 830 -11.78 -18.38 -5.43
N THR A 831 -12.43 -17.71 -4.48
CA THR A 831 -12.65 -16.27 -4.53
C THR A 831 -12.48 -15.64 -3.16
N LEU A 832 -11.88 -14.45 -3.14
CA LEU A 832 -11.73 -13.59 -1.97
C LEU A 832 -12.52 -12.31 -2.20
N ILE A 833 -13.42 -12.00 -1.27
CA ILE A 833 -14.14 -10.73 -1.21
C ILE A 833 -13.65 -9.98 0.02
N THR A 834 -13.11 -8.76 -0.17
CA THR A 834 -12.75 -7.86 0.93
C THR A 834 -13.84 -6.81 1.11
N PHE A 835 -14.05 -6.36 2.34
CA PHE A 835 -14.99 -5.30 2.64
C PHE A 835 -14.51 -4.38 3.75
N SER A 836 -14.95 -3.13 3.65
CA SER A 836 -14.71 -2.08 4.64
C SER A 836 -16.00 -1.29 4.82
N ILE A 837 -16.46 -1.15 6.06
CA ILE A 837 -17.73 -0.50 6.39
C ILE A 837 -17.46 0.67 7.34
N GLY A 838 -18.00 1.82 6.98
CA GLY A 838 -17.76 3.08 7.68
C GLY A 838 -16.53 3.80 7.12
N GLY A 839 -16.09 4.83 7.85
CA GLY A 839 -15.07 5.73 7.37
C GLY A 839 -15.58 6.73 6.34
N LYS A 840 -14.89 7.86 6.26
CA LYS A 840 -15.19 8.92 5.29
C LYS A 840 -13.94 9.25 4.48
N ILE A 841 -14.12 9.68 3.24
CA ILE A 841 -13.05 10.06 2.31
C ILE A 841 -13.34 11.46 1.78
N LEU A 842 -12.39 12.36 1.96
CA LEU A 842 -12.39 13.69 1.36
C LEU A 842 -11.81 13.58 -0.05
N ASP A 843 -12.66 13.81 -1.05
CA ASP A 843 -12.31 13.65 -2.46
C ASP A 843 -11.81 14.96 -3.07
N ASN A 844 -10.52 15.24 -2.87
CA ASN A 844 -9.86 16.41 -3.45
C ASN A 844 -9.71 16.31 -4.97
N ASP A 845 -9.59 15.10 -5.51
CA ASP A 845 -9.49 14.89 -6.96
C ASP A 845 -10.75 15.36 -7.66
N TYR A 846 -11.91 15.08 -7.05
CA TYR A 846 -13.21 15.46 -7.59
C TYR A 846 -13.42 16.98 -7.58
N THR A 847 -12.91 17.68 -6.57
CA THR A 847 -13.02 19.14 -6.48
C THR A 847 -12.48 19.85 -7.71
N MET A 848 -11.45 19.30 -8.35
CA MET A 848 -10.78 19.88 -9.52
C MET A 848 -11.66 19.96 -10.75
N ILE A 849 -12.58 19.02 -10.90
CA ILE A 849 -13.52 18.94 -12.03
C ILE A 849 -14.94 19.41 -11.66
N MET A 850 -15.09 20.00 -10.45
CA MET A 850 -16.33 20.56 -9.95
C MET A 850 -16.29 22.08 -9.82
N HIS A 851 -15.30 22.77 -10.42
CA HIS A 851 -15.18 24.23 -10.36
C HIS A 851 -16.38 24.92 -11.02
N ASN A 852 -16.71 26.13 -10.56
CA ASN A 852 -17.88 26.86 -11.01
C ASN A 852 -17.73 27.62 -12.36
N GLY A 853 -16.59 27.48 -13.04
CA GLY A 853 -16.23 28.23 -14.25
C GLY A 853 -15.04 29.16 -14.06
N SER A 854 -14.55 29.34 -12.82
CA SER A 854 -13.37 30.16 -12.51
C SER A 854 -12.06 29.56 -13.07
N SER A 855 -12.06 28.30 -13.44
CA SER A 855 -10.90 27.60 -14.05
C SER A 855 -11.17 27.32 -15.52
N ALA A 856 -11.01 28.34 -16.37
CA ALA A 856 -11.18 28.23 -17.81
C ALA A 856 -10.41 27.04 -18.40
N GLY A 857 -11.01 26.30 -19.30
CA GLY A 857 -10.38 25.19 -20.03
C GLY A 857 -10.10 23.96 -19.19
N ARG A 858 -10.47 23.91 -17.92
CA ARG A 858 -10.39 22.70 -17.09
C ARG A 858 -11.66 21.86 -17.26
N SER A 859 -11.49 20.55 -17.33
CA SER A 859 -12.60 19.61 -17.49
C SER A 859 -13.65 19.71 -16.38
N TRP A 860 -14.89 19.35 -16.69
CA TRP A 860 -16.00 19.30 -15.75
C TRP A 860 -16.57 17.90 -15.60
N SER A 861 -16.97 17.57 -14.38
CA SER A 861 -17.82 16.41 -14.11
C SER A 861 -19.19 16.57 -14.80
N SER A 862 -19.79 15.47 -15.23
CA SER A 862 -21.17 15.43 -15.73
C SER A 862 -22.18 15.91 -14.68
N GLU A 863 -21.86 15.88 -13.39
CA GLU A 863 -22.71 16.42 -12.31
C GLU A 863 -22.97 17.93 -12.49
N MET A 864 -22.06 18.67 -13.16
CA MET A 864 -22.23 20.10 -13.44
C MET A 864 -23.44 20.39 -14.35
N LEU A 865 -23.97 19.40 -15.05
CA LEU A 865 -25.23 19.54 -15.79
C LEU A 865 -26.43 19.82 -14.87
N ASN A 866 -26.34 19.41 -13.59
CA ASN A 866 -27.38 19.64 -12.58
C ASN A 866 -27.19 20.94 -11.80
N ARG A 867 -26.36 21.88 -12.33
CA ARG A 867 -26.14 23.18 -11.70
C ARG A 867 -27.43 23.94 -11.46
N TRP A 868 -27.35 24.87 -10.51
CA TRP A 868 -28.45 25.80 -10.26
C TRP A 868 -28.72 26.68 -11.48
N THR A 869 -29.99 26.72 -11.85
CA THR A 869 -30.58 27.72 -12.78
C THR A 869 -31.94 28.14 -12.21
N PRO A 870 -32.54 29.24 -12.68
CA PRO A 870 -33.89 29.61 -12.25
C PRO A 870 -34.93 28.48 -12.46
N GLU A 871 -34.73 27.62 -13.47
CA GLU A 871 -35.58 26.46 -13.78
C GLU A 871 -35.24 25.22 -12.94
N ASN A 872 -34.02 25.17 -12.34
CA ASN A 872 -33.55 24.11 -11.46
C ASN A 872 -33.02 24.67 -10.14
N PRO A 873 -33.86 25.29 -9.29
CA PRO A 873 -33.45 25.99 -8.08
C PRO A 873 -33.07 25.03 -6.93
N TYR A 874 -33.53 23.80 -6.95
CA TYR A 874 -33.29 22.80 -5.89
C TYR A 874 -32.24 21.80 -6.32
N THR A 875 -30.99 22.20 -6.21
CA THR A 875 -29.84 21.40 -6.60
C THR A 875 -28.70 21.58 -5.57
N ASP A 876 -27.74 20.64 -5.61
CA ASP A 876 -26.55 20.65 -4.74
C ASP A 876 -25.32 21.21 -5.47
N VAL A 877 -25.48 21.70 -6.69
CA VAL A 877 -24.43 22.27 -7.54
C VAL A 877 -24.72 23.77 -7.76
N PRO A 878 -23.85 24.68 -7.32
CA PRO A 878 -24.05 26.13 -7.43
C PRO A 878 -24.16 26.60 -8.89
N ALA A 879 -24.64 27.84 -9.06
CA ALA A 879 -24.67 28.54 -10.33
C ALA A 879 -23.25 28.65 -10.92
N LEU A 880 -23.14 28.47 -12.24
CA LEU A 880 -21.88 28.69 -12.95
C LEU A 880 -21.55 30.17 -13.03
N SER A 881 -20.29 30.51 -12.87
CA SER A 881 -19.74 31.87 -13.02
C SER A 881 -18.23 31.78 -13.17
N THR A 882 -17.65 32.68 -13.96
CA THR A 882 -16.19 32.85 -14.02
C THR A 882 -15.61 33.52 -12.78
N THR A 883 -16.46 34.16 -11.96
CA THR A 883 -16.07 34.68 -10.65
C THR A 883 -15.99 33.52 -9.64
N THR A 884 -14.86 33.40 -8.93
CA THR A 884 -14.73 32.37 -7.90
C THR A 884 -15.72 32.58 -6.75
N ASN A 885 -16.32 31.47 -6.28
CA ASN A 885 -17.21 31.46 -5.11
C ASN A 885 -16.74 30.48 -4.03
N ASN A 886 -15.56 29.93 -4.17
CA ASN A 886 -14.90 29.01 -3.22
C ASN A 886 -15.69 27.73 -2.89
N TRP A 887 -16.72 27.35 -3.66
CA TRP A 887 -17.56 26.21 -3.32
C TRP A 887 -16.83 24.86 -3.37
N THR A 888 -15.71 24.78 -4.12
CA THR A 888 -14.83 23.62 -4.17
C THR A 888 -13.83 23.57 -3.02
N SER A 889 -13.85 24.57 -2.13
CA SER A 889 -13.03 24.55 -0.93
C SER A 889 -13.40 23.39 -0.01
N THR A 890 -12.42 22.93 0.77
CA THR A 890 -12.57 21.77 1.67
C THR A 890 -13.79 21.89 2.57
N SER A 891 -14.78 21.04 2.37
CA SER A 891 -16.01 21.00 3.15
C SER A 891 -16.65 19.61 3.11
N SER A 892 -17.71 19.40 3.90
CA SER A 892 -18.44 18.14 3.91
C SER A 892 -19.13 17.81 2.58
N ARG A 893 -19.24 18.77 1.62
CA ARG A 893 -19.74 18.52 0.26
C ARG A 893 -18.93 17.45 -0.48
N PHE A 894 -17.63 17.43 -0.25
CA PHE A 894 -16.69 16.51 -0.90
C PHE A 894 -16.26 15.37 0.03
N LEU A 895 -16.99 15.14 1.12
CA LEU A 895 -16.72 14.10 2.10
C LEU A 895 -17.68 12.92 1.89
N TYR A 896 -17.20 11.87 1.25
CA TYR A 896 -17.99 10.72 0.85
C TYR A 896 -17.79 9.51 1.76
N SER A 897 -18.68 8.53 1.66
CA SER A 897 -18.57 7.26 2.40
C SER A 897 -17.42 6.42 1.85
N GLY A 898 -16.56 5.91 2.75
CA GLY A 898 -15.50 4.95 2.45
C GLY A 898 -15.97 3.49 2.47
N THR A 899 -17.28 3.21 2.56
CA THR A 899 -17.82 1.85 2.56
C THR A 899 -17.72 1.21 1.18
N TYR A 900 -17.14 0.01 1.12
CA TYR A 900 -17.06 -0.78 -0.10
C TYR A 900 -17.00 -2.29 0.16
N ALA A 901 -17.29 -3.06 -0.89
CA ALA A 901 -16.94 -4.47 -1.03
C ALA A 901 -16.25 -4.69 -2.37
N ARG A 902 -15.19 -5.49 -2.39
CA ARG A 902 -14.42 -5.76 -3.61
C ARG A 902 -14.19 -7.26 -3.78
N VAL A 903 -14.55 -7.79 -4.95
CA VAL A 903 -14.11 -9.12 -5.38
C VAL A 903 -12.62 -8.99 -5.68
N LYS A 904 -11.82 -9.27 -4.64
CA LYS A 904 -10.39 -9.01 -4.64
C LYS A 904 -9.62 -10.00 -5.48
N ASN A 905 -10.00 -11.28 -5.40
CA ASN A 905 -9.40 -12.34 -6.19
C ASN A 905 -10.45 -13.37 -6.63
N VAL A 906 -10.29 -13.88 -7.83
CA VAL A 906 -10.96 -15.08 -8.34
C VAL A 906 -9.90 -15.95 -9.00
N SER A 907 -9.86 -17.23 -8.69
CA SER A 907 -8.95 -18.21 -9.30
C SER A 907 -9.73 -19.46 -9.71
N LEU A 908 -9.50 -19.93 -10.92
CA LEU A 908 -10.01 -21.18 -11.44
C LEU A 908 -8.85 -21.98 -12.03
N GLY A 909 -8.66 -23.20 -11.59
CA GLY A 909 -7.59 -24.07 -12.04
C GLY A 909 -8.11 -25.45 -12.44
N TYR A 910 -7.36 -26.10 -13.32
CA TYR A 910 -7.55 -27.49 -13.69
C TYR A 910 -6.20 -28.21 -13.66
N THR A 911 -6.09 -29.24 -12.85
CA THR A 911 -4.91 -30.11 -12.79
C THR A 911 -5.14 -31.29 -13.72
N LEU A 912 -4.29 -31.46 -14.73
CA LEU A 912 -4.40 -32.53 -15.67
C LEU A 912 -4.06 -33.87 -14.97
N PRO A 913 -4.75 -34.99 -15.30
CA PRO A 913 -4.41 -36.31 -14.77
C PRO A 913 -2.97 -36.69 -15.09
N THR A 914 -2.26 -37.23 -14.11
CA THR A 914 -0.82 -37.60 -14.22
C THR A 914 -0.54 -38.68 -15.25
N ASP A 915 -1.50 -39.54 -15.52
CA ASP A 915 -1.38 -40.69 -16.47
C ASP A 915 -0.92 -40.25 -17.87
N TYR A 916 -1.25 -39.00 -18.27
CA TYR A 916 -0.83 -38.48 -19.59
C TYR A 916 0.64 -38.07 -19.65
N PHE A 917 1.30 -37.85 -18.50
CA PHE A 917 2.62 -37.21 -18.43
C PHE A 917 3.64 -38.01 -17.64
N GLU A 918 3.27 -39.16 -17.07
CA GLU A 918 4.15 -40.02 -16.25
C GLU A 918 5.42 -40.43 -17.02
N LYS A 919 5.28 -40.67 -18.35
CA LYS A 919 6.39 -41.04 -19.24
C LYS A 919 7.46 -39.95 -19.41
N ILE A 920 7.12 -38.69 -19.16
CA ILE A 920 8.06 -37.57 -19.24
C ILE A 920 8.46 -37.03 -17.85
N GLY A 921 8.13 -37.79 -16.78
CA GLY A 921 8.53 -37.47 -15.41
C GLY A 921 7.77 -36.30 -14.76
N LEU A 922 6.68 -35.81 -15.38
CA LEU A 922 5.84 -34.76 -14.81
C LEU A 922 4.90 -35.37 -13.73
N LYS A 923 5.05 -34.87 -12.48
CA LYS A 923 4.21 -35.25 -11.33
C LYS A 923 2.95 -34.42 -11.20
N LYS A 924 2.96 -33.19 -11.71
CA LYS A 924 1.81 -32.30 -11.71
C LYS A 924 1.88 -31.33 -12.88
N PHE A 925 0.72 -31.13 -13.53
CA PHE A 925 0.54 -30.09 -14.55
C PHE A 925 -0.80 -29.40 -14.35
N ARG A 926 -0.80 -28.09 -14.03
CA ARG A 926 -2.01 -27.32 -13.77
C ARG A 926 -2.06 -26.12 -14.66
N VAL A 927 -3.20 -25.89 -15.31
CA VAL A 927 -3.51 -24.64 -16.00
C VAL A 927 -4.51 -23.85 -15.16
N TYR A 928 -4.38 -22.53 -15.17
CA TYR A 928 -5.26 -21.69 -14.35
C TYR A 928 -5.51 -20.31 -14.96
N VAL A 929 -6.62 -19.70 -14.53
CA VAL A 929 -6.92 -18.30 -14.74
C VAL A 929 -7.16 -17.64 -13.39
N GLN A 930 -6.65 -16.43 -13.22
CA GLN A 930 -6.80 -15.64 -12.01
C GLN A 930 -7.21 -14.22 -12.39
N ALA A 931 -8.04 -13.61 -11.55
CA ALA A 931 -8.41 -12.20 -11.69
C ALA A 931 -8.21 -11.49 -10.34
N GLU A 932 -7.57 -10.33 -10.36
CA GLU A 932 -7.38 -9.45 -9.19
C GLU A 932 -8.23 -8.17 -9.38
N ASN A 933 -8.87 -7.70 -8.28
CA ASN A 933 -9.74 -6.51 -8.26
C ASN A 933 -10.85 -6.55 -9.33
N LEU A 934 -11.51 -7.70 -9.47
CA LEU A 934 -12.45 -7.95 -10.57
C LEU A 934 -13.65 -7.00 -10.57
N LEU A 935 -14.30 -6.82 -9.42
CA LEU A 935 -15.46 -5.95 -9.23
C LEU A 935 -15.36 -5.19 -7.91
N THR A 936 -15.84 -3.94 -7.91
CA THR A 936 -15.92 -3.11 -6.69
C THR A 936 -17.31 -2.52 -6.55
N PHE A 937 -17.93 -2.70 -5.38
CA PHE A 937 -19.24 -2.17 -5.01
C PHE A 937 -19.02 -1.03 -4.03
N TYR A 938 -19.44 0.19 -4.37
CA TYR A 938 -19.22 1.42 -3.63
C TYR A 938 -20.22 2.49 -4.05
N LYS A 939 -20.36 3.55 -3.26
CA LYS A 939 -21.43 4.54 -3.44
C LYS A 939 -21.01 5.70 -4.36
N HIS A 940 -19.87 6.35 -4.09
CA HIS A 940 -19.43 7.52 -4.85
C HIS A 940 -18.63 7.10 -6.10
N LYS A 941 -19.25 7.20 -7.28
CA LYS A 941 -18.66 6.77 -8.55
C LYS A 941 -17.48 7.67 -8.97
N GLY A 942 -16.47 7.08 -9.60
CA GLY A 942 -15.25 7.77 -10.06
C GLY A 942 -14.09 7.70 -9.08
N MET A 943 -14.33 7.68 -7.77
CA MET A 943 -13.33 7.54 -6.72
C MET A 943 -13.10 6.07 -6.37
N ASP A 944 -11.85 5.61 -6.32
CA ASP A 944 -11.56 4.32 -5.70
C ASP A 944 -11.71 4.45 -4.18
N PRO A 945 -12.57 3.65 -3.52
CA PRO A 945 -12.80 3.76 -2.08
C PRO A 945 -11.67 3.19 -1.21
N GLU A 946 -10.69 2.48 -1.80
CA GLU A 946 -9.51 1.98 -1.09
C GLU A 946 -8.43 3.06 -1.03
N GLN A 947 -8.59 4.00 -0.09
CA GLN A 947 -7.70 5.13 0.14
C GLN A 947 -6.83 4.93 1.39
N THR A 948 -5.80 5.78 1.56
CA THR A 948 -5.00 5.84 2.78
C THR A 948 -5.85 6.13 4.01
N LEU A 949 -5.34 5.81 5.20
CA LEU A 949 -6.07 5.93 6.47
C LEU A 949 -6.45 7.36 6.84
N ASP A 950 -5.73 8.36 6.33
CA ASP A 950 -6.10 9.78 6.47
C ASP A 950 -7.39 10.12 5.71
N GLY A 951 -7.82 9.25 4.79
CA GLY A 951 -9.06 9.37 4.04
C GLY A 951 -9.09 10.57 3.08
N THR A 952 -7.97 10.82 2.36
CA THR A 952 -7.90 11.93 1.39
C THR A 952 -7.38 11.42 0.05
N THR A 953 -7.98 11.85 -1.07
CA THR A 953 -7.48 11.55 -2.41
C THR A 953 -6.39 12.55 -2.83
N TYR A 954 -5.39 12.10 -3.62
CA TYR A 954 -4.24 12.90 -4.08
C TYR A 954 -3.76 12.48 -5.47
N TYR A 955 -4.64 12.33 -6.46
CA TYR A 955 -4.28 11.92 -7.84
C TYR A 955 -3.40 10.68 -7.90
N ARG A 956 -3.67 9.73 -7.00
CA ARG A 956 -2.89 8.50 -6.93
C ARG A 956 -3.13 7.62 -8.15
N TYR A 957 -2.14 6.82 -8.45
CA TYR A 957 -2.23 5.82 -9.50
C TYR A 957 -3.44 4.88 -9.24
N PRO A 958 -4.37 4.71 -10.18
CA PRO A 958 -5.59 3.95 -9.96
C PRO A 958 -5.30 2.47 -9.76
N ALA A 959 -6.08 1.80 -8.92
CA ALA A 959 -6.00 0.35 -8.75
C ALA A 959 -6.21 -0.37 -10.08
N MET A 960 -5.41 -1.41 -10.33
CA MET A 960 -5.49 -2.22 -11.54
C MET A 960 -6.37 -3.45 -11.33
N ARG A 961 -7.20 -3.75 -12.32
CA ARG A 961 -7.83 -5.06 -12.49
C ARG A 961 -6.95 -5.88 -13.41
N THR A 962 -6.43 -7.00 -12.93
CA THR A 962 -5.53 -7.86 -13.70
C THR A 962 -6.15 -9.23 -13.90
N ILE A 963 -6.19 -9.71 -15.15
CA ILE A 963 -6.60 -11.08 -15.50
C ILE A 963 -5.35 -11.80 -15.99
N THR A 964 -5.03 -12.93 -15.35
CA THR A 964 -3.79 -13.69 -15.58
C THR A 964 -4.11 -15.12 -15.97
N PHE A 965 -3.46 -15.61 -16.99
CA PHE A 965 -3.44 -17.02 -17.41
C PHE A 965 -2.10 -17.61 -17.04
N GLY A 966 -2.09 -18.81 -16.50
CA GLY A 966 -0.85 -19.43 -16.07
C GLY A 966 -0.83 -20.94 -16.16
N LEU A 967 0.39 -21.46 -16.07
CA LEU A 967 0.72 -22.86 -16.12
C LEU A 967 1.71 -23.17 -15.00
N GLN A 968 1.45 -24.25 -14.27
CA GLN A 968 2.32 -24.80 -13.24
C GLN A 968 2.69 -26.24 -13.60
N ALA A 969 3.97 -26.56 -13.52
CA ALA A 969 4.47 -27.91 -13.74
C ALA A 969 5.41 -28.31 -12.58
N THR A 970 5.35 -29.58 -12.16
CA THR A 970 6.26 -30.17 -11.16
C THR A 970 6.84 -31.47 -11.74
N LEU A 971 8.17 -31.58 -11.75
CA LEU A 971 8.96 -32.74 -12.15
C LEU A 971 9.42 -33.51 -10.91
#